data_58c8280d6c7deb09d260e2fddeedaa21
#
_entry.id   58c8280d6c7deb09d260e2fddeedaa21
#
_cell.length_a   1.000
_cell.length_b   1.000
_cell.length_c   1.000
_cell.angle_alpha   90.00
_cell.angle_beta   90.00
_cell.angle_gamma   90.00
#
_symmetry.space_group_name_H-M   'P 1'
#
loop_
_entity.id
_entity.type
_entity.pdbx_description
1 polymer ?
#
loop_
_entity_poly.entity_id
_entity_poly.type
_entity_poly.pdbx_seq_one_letter_code
_entity_poly.pdbx_strand_id
1 'polypeptide(L)'
;MRCALRELRKGENKMRKFSRALSFVMTLAMLLSGIAAAEQQYFNNGGGGEFVDPHTFTKPYAVNEVIVPADEATGQVALEAHVKNIIEVDGLKFKDLNGNGTLDVYEDWRQPVDARVDDLLSQMTLDEEIGLLWHASTGGTFTSMYPYTEEWLYSNEPTYTAADGSCYVPMYHSIISDNVTTYLHNVNGTPETLIYENNAFQEIAETARLGIPVVLSCDRSYNTWAGMVNMPNYAVGIAHDPELLYNLVAQYAKEERAIGFHVPFHSYGVEIGSWYGDDVNYIAKMVGIETKAYEENGVNACTKHFVARGGRSNYFNAKSPANLVDSWLVGWKSAVIDNGSGWIMLNNGKFLNDCNVCYDSESMAVLRQQLGYDGCVVTDWPMWMQVPSASGTTPEGLDLSTASVGELYATIFNADVDQVGCFFMVEDDVPVDYDAVIARYPGMMQPMWPNAVKEQLELGNLTQETIDKHAKRVLRNKFELGLFEDPYGNLEDALELCASDEYKAQAFDMTTIEDVYRARTAEMNAMEIQLQTESTVLLKNDNILPLKAEQKVYVAGTSKDTVAMDKEAIAAYATVVDNMEDADVIIAHVTAMDDATELLFEDAADAEKPVVLCYDGGVSNEPDAYAVNSSAAVLFLTYDCTPDHGSSMGNFYHKTLPSVLADMPVSYTHLT
;
A
#
# COMPACT_ATOMS: atom_id res chain seq x y z
N MET A 1 -46.25 41.10 19.06
CA MET A 1 -45.63 40.51 17.86
C MET A 1 -44.35 39.73 18.18
N ARG A 2 -43.38 40.28 18.91
CA ARG A 2 -42.15 39.54 19.29
C ARG A 2 -42.38 38.34 20.18
N CYS A 3 -43.36 38.36 21.13
CA CYS A 3 -43.67 37.22 21.99
C CYS A 3 -44.34 36.05 21.24
N ALA A 4 -45.20 36.34 20.27
CA ALA A 4 -45.88 35.33 19.45
C ALA A 4 -44.91 34.62 18.48
N LEU A 5 -43.91 35.35 17.96
CA LEU A 5 -42.86 34.79 17.12
C LEU A 5 -41.89 33.87 17.89
N ARG A 6 -41.68 34.19 19.19
CA ARG A 6 -40.85 33.36 20.08
C ARG A 6 -41.53 32.02 20.44
N GLU A 7 -42.83 32.02 20.62
CA GLU A 7 -43.62 30.80 20.88
C GLU A 7 -43.81 29.94 19.62
N LEU A 8 -43.91 30.55 18.43
CA LEU A 8 -43.94 29.83 17.16
C LEU A 8 -42.62 29.15 16.88
N ARG A 9 -41.47 29.83 17.09
CA ARG A 9 -40.14 29.25 16.95
C ARG A 9 -39.89 28.11 17.93
N LYS A 10 -40.36 28.19 19.18
CA LYS A 10 -40.29 27.08 20.16
C LYS A 10 -41.12 25.86 19.74
N GLY A 11 -42.28 26.08 19.11
CA GLY A 11 -43.12 25.03 18.54
C GLY A 11 -42.46 24.32 17.34
N GLU A 12 -41.88 25.11 16.45
CA GLU A 12 -41.14 24.56 15.30
C GLU A 12 -39.89 23.79 15.71
N ASN A 13 -39.11 24.28 16.68
CA ASN A 13 -37.96 23.55 17.22
C ASN A 13 -38.37 22.24 17.92
N LYS A 14 -39.49 22.22 18.65
CA LYS A 14 -39.98 20.96 19.25
C LYS A 14 -40.43 19.96 18.20
N MET A 15 -41.08 20.35 17.12
CA MET A 15 -41.47 19.46 16.03
C MET A 15 -40.26 18.99 15.23
N ARG A 16 -39.25 19.85 14.99
CA ARG A 16 -37.99 19.47 14.39
C ARG A 16 -37.21 18.46 15.26
N LYS A 17 -37.11 18.70 16.58
CA LYS A 17 -36.49 17.77 17.52
C LYS A 17 -37.20 16.39 17.52
N PHE A 18 -38.54 16.37 17.44
CA PHE A 18 -39.31 15.10 17.40
C PHE A 18 -39.18 14.38 16.06
N SER A 19 -39.17 15.06 14.94
CA SER A 19 -38.95 14.48 13.61
C SER A 19 -37.54 13.96 13.47
N ARG A 20 -36.53 14.68 14.00
CA ARG A 20 -35.12 14.27 14.00
C ARG A 20 -34.89 13.06 14.91
N ALA A 21 -35.51 13.00 16.09
CA ALA A 21 -35.43 11.82 16.98
C ALA A 21 -36.06 10.57 16.34
N LEU A 22 -37.14 10.73 15.57
CA LEU A 22 -37.77 9.61 14.86
C LEU A 22 -36.93 9.14 13.67
N SER A 23 -36.30 10.05 12.94
CA SER A 23 -35.35 9.74 11.87
C SER A 23 -34.12 9.03 12.41
N PHE A 24 -33.57 9.49 13.52
CA PHE A 24 -32.43 8.89 14.21
C PHE A 24 -32.71 7.45 14.68
N VAL A 25 -33.92 7.19 15.23
CA VAL A 25 -34.32 5.84 15.63
C VAL A 25 -34.52 4.91 14.42
N MET A 26 -34.99 5.41 13.29
CA MET A 26 -35.13 4.61 12.06
C MET A 26 -33.76 4.34 11.39
N THR A 27 -32.87 5.32 11.39
CA THR A 27 -31.49 5.14 10.90
C THR A 27 -30.70 4.17 11.80
N LEU A 28 -30.87 4.26 13.11
CA LEU A 28 -30.24 3.36 14.07
C LEU A 28 -30.74 1.90 13.94
N ALA A 29 -32.04 1.70 13.61
CA ALA A 29 -32.59 0.36 13.35
C ALA A 29 -32.08 -0.25 12.02
N MET A 30 -31.74 0.58 11.03
CA MET A 30 -31.11 0.12 9.78
C MET A 30 -29.60 -0.11 9.94
N LEU A 31 -28.91 0.67 10.76
CA LEU A 31 -27.50 0.49 11.10
C LEU A 31 -27.27 -0.77 11.94
N LEU A 32 -28.11 -1.04 12.95
CA LEU A 32 -27.97 -2.22 13.81
C LEU A 32 -28.19 -3.57 13.08
N SER A 33 -28.85 -3.57 11.92
CA SER A 33 -28.95 -4.76 11.06
C SER A 33 -27.78 -4.90 10.08
N GLY A 34 -27.00 -3.84 9.86
CA GLY A 34 -25.80 -3.84 9.01
C GLY A 34 -24.50 -4.09 9.78
N ILE A 35 -24.43 -3.61 11.03
CA ILE A 35 -23.20 -3.67 11.85
C ILE A 35 -22.83 -5.11 12.23
N ALA A 36 -23.79 -5.98 12.52
CA ALA A 36 -23.52 -7.38 12.85
C ALA A 36 -22.94 -8.20 11.68
N ALA A 37 -23.02 -7.69 10.45
CA ALA A 37 -22.43 -8.32 9.28
C ALA A 37 -21.05 -7.71 8.90
N ALA A 38 -20.74 -6.50 9.38
CA ALA A 38 -19.49 -5.82 9.10
C ALA A 38 -18.37 -6.20 10.07
N GLU A 39 -18.67 -6.49 11.32
CA GLU A 39 -17.68 -6.84 12.36
C GLU A 39 -16.94 -8.17 12.10
N GLN A 40 -17.42 -9.02 11.21
CA GLN A 40 -16.79 -10.30 10.89
C GLN A 40 -15.89 -10.25 9.63
N GLN A 41 -15.78 -9.11 8.96
CA GLN A 41 -15.13 -8.99 7.65
C GLN A 41 -13.68 -8.50 7.69
N TYR A 42 -13.18 -7.95 8.79
CA TYR A 42 -11.89 -7.26 8.83
C TYR A 42 -10.67 -8.17 8.98
N PHE A 43 -10.83 -9.41 9.45
CA PHE A 43 -9.72 -10.34 9.72
C PHE A 43 -9.87 -11.72 9.08
N ASN A 44 -10.93 -11.96 8.35
CA ASN A 44 -11.01 -13.12 7.48
C ASN A 44 -10.43 -12.73 6.10
N ASN A 45 -9.43 -13.45 5.66
CA ASN A 45 -8.84 -13.43 4.32
C ASN A 45 -9.84 -13.04 3.22
N GLY A 46 -10.26 -11.80 3.13
CA GLY A 46 -11.07 -11.17 2.10
C GLY A 46 -12.21 -11.93 1.42
N GLY A 47 -12.38 -13.20 1.69
CA GLY A 47 -13.46 -14.04 1.20
C GLY A 47 -14.20 -14.65 2.37
N GLY A 48 -15.52 -14.45 2.48
CA GLY A 48 -16.38 -15.03 3.53
C GLY A 48 -16.48 -16.56 3.47
N GLY A 49 -15.37 -17.27 3.23
CA GLY A 49 -15.22 -18.71 3.30
C GLY A 49 -14.55 -19.12 4.62
N GLU A 50 -14.82 -20.33 5.07
CA GLU A 50 -14.09 -20.96 6.16
C GLU A 50 -12.59 -20.89 5.87
N PHE A 51 -11.77 -20.43 6.85
CA PHE A 51 -10.32 -20.50 6.77
C PHE A 51 -9.91 -21.96 6.51
N VAL A 52 -9.35 -22.20 5.36
CA VAL A 52 -8.76 -23.50 5.03
C VAL A 52 -7.29 -23.44 5.40
N ASP A 53 -6.86 -24.27 6.34
CA ASP A 53 -5.46 -24.39 6.71
C ASP A 53 -4.63 -24.81 5.49
N PRO A 54 -3.81 -23.89 4.93
CA PRO A 54 -3.07 -24.17 3.71
C PRO A 54 -1.99 -25.26 3.87
N HIS A 55 -1.58 -25.58 5.10
CA HIS A 55 -0.70 -26.71 5.37
C HIS A 55 -1.34 -28.06 5.02
N THR A 56 -2.66 -28.11 4.82
CA THR A 56 -3.39 -29.32 4.39
C THR A 56 -3.36 -29.54 2.88
N PHE A 57 -2.92 -28.56 2.09
CA PHE A 57 -2.90 -28.66 0.62
C PHE A 57 -1.85 -29.66 0.12
N THR A 58 -2.21 -30.40 -0.91
CA THR A 58 -1.32 -31.35 -1.56
C THR A 58 -0.45 -30.67 -2.60
N LYS A 59 0.84 -30.49 -2.31
CA LYS A 59 1.78 -29.90 -3.26
C LYS A 59 2.08 -30.88 -4.41
N PRO A 60 2.10 -30.42 -5.67
CA PRO A 60 2.42 -31.27 -6.82
C PRO A 60 3.93 -31.59 -6.95
N TYR A 61 4.74 -31.15 -6.00
CA TYR A 61 6.19 -31.36 -5.94
C TYR A 61 6.62 -31.79 -4.52
N ALA A 62 7.84 -32.35 -4.43
CA ALA A 62 8.42 -32.70 -3.14
C ALA A 62 9.14 -31.47 -2.54
N VAL A 63 8.88 -31.22 -1.27
CA VAL A 63 9.60 -30.21 -0.49
C VAL A 63 10.69 -30.89 0.33
N ASN A 64 11.91 -30.36 0.23
CA ASN A 64 13.07 -30.78 1.01
C ASN A 64 13.82 -29.51 1.44
N GLU A 65 13.32 -28.87 2.48
CA GLU A 65 13.87 -27.63 3.00
C GLU A 65 15.33 -27.79 3.45
N VAL A 66 16.20 -26.94 2.94
CA VAL A 66 17.61 -26.85 3.30
C VAL A 66 17.98 -25.40 3.59
N ILE A 67 18.31 -25.11 4.83
CA ILE A 67 18.78 -23.81 5.28
C ILE A 67 20.28 -23.87 5.52
N VAL A 68 21.02 -22.95 4.90
CA VAL A 68 22.46 -22.76 5.09
C VAL A 68 22.67 -21.41 5.73
N PRO A 69 23.08 -21.33 6.99
CA PRO A 69 23.33 -20.05 7.64
C PRO A 69 24.53 -19.33 7.02
N ALA A 70 24.52 -18.01 7.08
CA ALA A 70 25.69 -17.21 6.75
C ALA A 70 26.85 -17.54 7.72
N ASP A 71 28.09 -17.52 7.21
CA ASP A 71 29.31 -17.73 8.00
C ASP A 71 30.39 -16.73 7.57
N GLU A 72 30.63 -15.72 8.37
CA GLU A 72 31.64 -14.70 8.10
C GLU A 72 33.07 -15.27 7.99
N ALA A 73 33.36 -16.38 8.68
CA ALA A 73 34.70 -16.95 8.68
C ALA A 73 35.07 -17.59 7.33
N THR A 74 34.10 -18.14 6.63
CA THR A 74 34.24 -18.70 5.28
C THR A 74 33.80 -17.78 4.18
N GLY A 75 33.02 -16.74 4.49
CA GLY A 75 32.35 -15.85 3.54
C GLY A 75 31.09 -16.46 2.93
N GLN A 76 30.54 -17.52 3.52
CA GLN A 76 29.29 -18.14 3.10
C GLN A 76 28.13 -17.18 3.32
N VAL A 77 27.31 -16.94 2.29
CA VAL A 77 26.04 -16.21 2.42
C VAL A 77 24.92 -17.14 2.91
N ALA A 78 23.89 -16.60 3.51
CA ALA A 78 22.69 -17.39 3.83
C ALA A 78 22.06 -17.93 2.54
N LEU A 79 21.61 -19.19 2.57
CA LEU A 79 20.87 -19.80 1.47
C LEU A 79 19.68 -20.56 2.03
N GLU A 80 18.55 -20.44 1.35
CA GLU A 80 17.39 -21.26 1.63
C GLU A 80 16.82 -21.85 0.34
N ALA A 81 16.59 -23.17 0.33
CA ALA A 81 16.02 -23.91 -0.78
C ALA A 81 15.01 -24.91 -0.26
N HIS A 82 13.83 -24.96 -0.86
CA HIS A 82 12.77 -25.91 -0.49
C HIS A 82 12.61 -27.05 -1.51
N VAL A 83 12.96 -26.82 -2.77
CA VAL A 83 12.78 -27.78 -3.86
C VAL A 83 14.09 -28.10 -4.56
N LYS A 84 14.93 -27.08 -4.77
CA LYS A 84 16.23 -27.24 -5.44
C LYS A 84 17.29 -27.83 -4.51
N ASN A 85 18.28 -28.46 -5.10
CA ASN A 85 19.41 -29.02 -4.35
C ASN A 85 20.42 -27.94 -3.99
N ILE A 86 21.17 -28.21 -2.93
CA ILE A 86 22.38 -27.45 -2.59
C ILE A 86 23.58 -28.28 -3.04
N ILE A 87 24.52 -27.67 -3.76
CA ILE A 87 25.79 -28.23 -4.15
C ILE A 87 26.94 -27.57 -3.39
N GLU A 88 28.05 -28.27 -3.25
CA GLU A 88 29.24 -27.76 -2.58
C GLU A 88 30.40 -27.67 -3.57
N VAL A 89 31.01 -26.47 -3.68
CA VAL A 89 32.17 -26.20 -4.52
C VAL A 89 33.20 -25.42 -3.71
N ASP A 90 34.41 -25.89 -3.64
CA ASP A 90 35.53 -25.30 -2.90
C ASP A 90 35.22 -25.03 -1.40
N GLY A 91 34.39 -25.87 -0.79
CA GLY A 91 33.99 -25.79 0.62
C GLY A 91 32.89 -24.77 0.90
N LEU A 92 32.28 -24.14 -0.13
CA LEU A 92 31.14 -23.26 -0.06
C LEU A 92 29.91 -23.90 -0.71
N LYS A 93 28.73 -23.49 -0.27
CA LYS A 93 27.45 -24.03 -0.72
C LYS A 93 26.76 -23.07 -1.67
N PHE A 94 26.04 -23.62 -2.65
CA PHE A 94 25.34 -22.91 -3.71
C PHE A 94 24.02 -23.64 -4.02
N LYS A 95 23.02 -22.91 -4.49
CA LYS A 95 21.78 -23.51 -5.01
C LYS A 95 22.03 -24.00 -6.44
N ASP A 96 21.67 -25.23 -6.75
CA ASP A 96 21.64 -25.80 -8.11
C ASP A 96 20.29 -25.53 -8.73
N LEU A 97 20.12 -24.29 -9.21
CA LEU A 97 18.81 -23.72 -9.60
C LEU A 97 18.27 -24.33 -10.90
N ASN A 98 19.16 -24.73 -11.83
CA ASN A 98 18.73 -25.40 -13.07
C ASN A 98 18.79 -26.96 -12.95
N GLY A 99 19.26 -27.47 -11.83
CA GLY A 99 19.30 -28.92 -11.54
C GLY A 99 20.30 -29.73 -12.36
N ASN A 100 21.34 -29.08 -12.91
CA ASN A 100 22.34 -29.75 -13.74
C ASN A 100 23.50 -30.35 -12.95
N GLY A 101 23.61 -30.10 -11.64
CA GLY A 101 24.62 -30.59 -10.73
C GLY A 101 25.99 -29.94 -10.88
N THR A 102 26.09 -28.83 -11.59
CA THR A 102 27.31 -28.02 -11.75
C THR A 102 27.01 -26.57 -11.34
N LEU A 103 28.04 -25.88 -10.84
CA LEU A 103 27.88 -24.49 -10.47
C LEU A 103 27.95 -23.60 -11.72
N ASP A 104 26.84 -23.02 -12.14
CA ASP A 104 26.78 -22.04 -13.21
C ASP A 104 27.12 -20.63 -12.69
N VAL A 105 27.45 -19.70 -13.58
CA VAL A 105 27.83 -18.35 -13.19
C VAL A 105 26.69 -17.62 -12.49
N TYR A 106 25.44 -17.81 -12.92
CA TYR A 106 24.29 -17.16 -12.30
C TYR A 106 23.96 -17.71 -10.90
N GLU A 107 24.38 -18.93 -10.59
CA GLU A 107 24.20 -19.57 -9.29
C GLU A 107 25.31 -19.20 -8.30
N ASP A 108 26.45 -18.76 -8.81
CA ASP A 108 27.62 -18.39 -8.02
C ASP A 108 27.46 -16.98 -7.44
N TRP A 109 26.99 -16.89 -6.22
CA TRP A 109 26.79 -15.63 -5.50
C TRP A 109 28.07 -14.79 -5.29
N ARG A 110 29.26 -15.34 -5.55
CA ARG A 110 30.54 -14.62 -5.52
C ARG A 110 30.78 -13.79 -6.78
N GLN A 111 30.05 -14.06 -7.86
CA GLN A 111 30.20 -13.35 -9.15
C GLN A 111 29.51 -11.98 -9.10
N PRO A 112 30.02 -11.01 -9.87
CA PRO A 112 29.32 -9.73 -10.04
C PRO A 112 27.89 -9.93 -10.57
N VAL A 113 26.95 -9.13 -10.09
CA VAL A 113 25.54 -9.21 -10.50
C VAL A 113 25.37 -9.18 -12.01
N ASP A 114 26.05 -8.27 -12.74
CA ASP A 114 25.94 -8.19 -14.19
C ASP A 114 26.41 -9.48 -14.90
N ALA A 115 27.44 -10.14 -14.38
CA ALA A 115 27.90 -11.42 -14.93
C ALA A 115 26.87 -12.53 -14.71
N ARG A 116 26.22 -12.54 -13.56
CA ARG A 116 25.12 -13.49 -13.23
C ARG A 116 23.90 -13.25 -14.12
N VAL A 117 23.53 -11.98 -14.33
CA VAL A 117 22.44 -11.59 -15.23
C VAL A 117 22.71 -12.03 -16.67
N ASP A 118 23.91 -11.75 -17.20
CA ASP A 118 24.27 -12.12 -18.56
C ASP A 118 24.29 -13.64 -18.77
N ASP A 119 24.78 -14.40 -17.79
CA ASP A 119 24.79 -15.85 -17.84
C ASP A 119 23.37 -16.42 -17.82
N LEU A 120 22.52 -15.99 -16.88
CA LEU A 120 21.14 -16.44 -16.78
C LEU A 120 20.35 -16.12 -18.05
N LEU A 121 20.43 -14.88 -18.55
CA LEU A 121 19.75 -14.45 -19.78
C LEU A 121 20.19 -15.32 -20.98
N SER A 122 21.48 -15.68 -21.08
CA SER A 122 21.97 -16.54 -22.16
C SER A 122 21.36 -17.95 -22.15
N GLN A 123 20.81 -18.38 -21.02
CA GLN A 123 20.17 -19.70 -20.84
C GLN A 123 18.65 -19.64 -20.98
N MET A 124 18.06 -18.43 -21.02
CA MET A 124 16.62 -18.24 -21.11
C MET A 124 16.10 -18.47 -22.53
N THR A 125 14.86 -18.92 -22.61
CA THR A 125 14.07 -18.89 -23.83
C THR A 125 13.36 -17.55 -23.98
N LEU A 126 12.94 -17.20 -25.21
CA LEU A 126 12.15 -15.99 -25.44
C LEU A 126 10.87 -15.93 -24.58
N ASP A 127 10.22 -17.07 -24.32
CA ASP A 127 9.02 -17.13 -23.49
C ASP A 127 9.33 -16.82 -22.02
N GLU A 128 10.45 -17.27 -21.50
CA GLU A 128 10.90 -16.91 -20.15
C GLU A 128 11.31 -15.44 -20.05
N GLU A 129 11.94 -14.88 -21.09
CA GLU A 129 12.25 -13.45 -21.13
C GLU A 129 10.97 -12.59 -21.17
N ILE A 130 10.01 -12.95 -22.04
CA ILE A 130 8.71 -12.25 -22.11
C ILE A 130 7.99 -12.34 -20.78
N GLY A 131 8.01 -13.50 -20.11
CA GLY A 131 7.41 -13.68 -18.79
C GLY A 131 7.92 -12.71 -17.73
N LEU A 132 9.19 -12.29 -17.79
CA LEU A 132 9.76 -11.29 -16.90
C LEU A 132 9.17 -9.88 -17.09
N LEU A 133 8.63 -9.58 -18.28
CA LEU A 133 8.08 -8.25 -18.60
C LEU A 133 6.69 -8.01 -18.03
N TRP A 134 6.17 -8.99 -17.28
CA TRP A 134 4.86 -8.91 -16.66
C TRP A 134 4.96 -8.76 -15.15
N HIS A 135 4.18 -7.81 -14.63
CA HIS A 135 3.92 -7.65 -13.22
C HIS A 135 2.44 -7.96 -12.98
N ALA A 136 2.14 -9.24 -12.76
CA ALA A 136 0.77 -9.70 -12.61
C ALA A 136 0.20 -9.37 -11.21
N SER A 137 -1.09 -9.62 -11.01
CA SER A 137 -1.71 -9.61 -9.68
C SER A 137 -2.18 -11.00 -9.31
N THR A 138 -2.07 -11.36 -8.04
CA THR A 138 -2.57 -12.64 -7.52
C THR A 138 -4.08 -12.65 -7.36
N GLY A 139 -4.71 -11.49 -7.22
CA GLY A 139 -6.15 -11.34 -7.05
C GLY A 139 -6.78 -10.37 -8.03
N GLY A 140 -8.06 -10.55 -8.34
CA GLY A 140 -8.84 -9.60 -9.12
C GLY A 140 -9.26 -8.42 -8.25
N THR A 141 -8.87 -7.22 -8.60
CA THR A 141 -9.25 -5.94 -7.99
C THR A 141 -8.83 -5.65 -6.55
N PHE A 142 -8.76 -4.36 -6.22
CA PHE A 142 -8.45 -3.76 -4.93
C PHE A 142 -9.26 -4.26 -3.71
N THR A 143 -10.10 -5.25 -3.88
CA THR A 143 -10.89 -5.86 -2.83
C THR A 143 -10.53 -7.34 -2.70
N SER A 144 -9.37 -7.64 -2.14
CA SER A 144 -9.04 -8.82 -1.32
C SER A 144 -9.80 -10.15 -1.57
N MET A 145 -10.27 -10.47 -2.75
CA MET A 145 -10.95 -11.72 -3.01
C MET A 145 -10.23 -12.51 -4.08
N TYR A 146 -9.28 -13.33 -3.67
CA TYR A 146 -8.84 -14.46 -4.49
C TYR A 146 -9.28 -15.75 -3.79
N PRO A 147 -9.57 -16.78 -4.57
CA PRO A 147 -10.02 -18.03 -4.00
C PRO A 147 -8.84 -18.76 -3.42
N TYR A 148 -8.59 -18.60 -2.13
CA TYR A 148 -7.51 -19.31 -1.45
C TYR A 148 -7.85 -20.81 -1.37
N THR A 149 -7.56 -21.52 -2.46
CA THR A 149 -7.83 -22.97 -2.59
C THR A 149 -6.59 -23.69 -3.12
N GLU A 150 -6.51 -25.00 -2.85
CA GLU A 150 -5.47 -25.86 -3.42
C GLU A 150 -5.44 -25.79 -4.95
N GLU A 151 -6.60 -25.73 -5.58
CA GLU A 151 -6.74 -25.64 -7.05
C GLU A 151 -6.21 -24.31 -7.60
N TRP A 152 -6.52 -23.18 -6.95
CA TRP A 152 -5.98 -21.89 -7.36
C TRP A 152 -4.47 -21.82 -7.20
N LEU A 153 -3.94 -22.43 -6.13
CA LEU A 153 -2.51 -22.35 -5.86
C LEU A 153 -1.70 -23.31 -6.74
N TYR A 154 -2.16 -24.56 -6.91
CA TYR A 154 -1.34 -25.63 -7.47
C TYR A 154 -1.85 -26.26 -8.76
N SER A 155 -2.97 -25.80 -9.34
CA SER A 155 -3.42 -26.31 -10.64
C SER A 155 -2.51 -25.83 -11.77
N ASN A 156 -2.26 -26.72 -12.73
CA ASN A 156 -1.60 -26.34 -13.98
C ASN A 156 -2.61 -26.11 -15.13
N GLU A 157 -3.91 -26.06 -14.83
CA GLU A 157 -4.90 -25.66 -15.81
C GLU A 157 -4.79 -24.14 -16.05
N PRO A 158 -5.03 -23.65 -17.28
CA PRO A 158 -4.86 -22.23 -17.60
C PRO A 158 -5.89 -21.33 -16.89
N THR A 159 -6.98 -21.90 -16.41
CA THR A 159 -8.02 -21.14 -15.68
C THR A 159 -8.58 -21.93 -14.52
N TYR A 160 -8.92 -21.20 -13.47
CA TYR A 160 -9.68 -21.66 -12.32
C TYR A 160 -10.96 -20.82 -12.20
N THR A 161 -12.11 -21.46 -12.06
CA THR A 161 -13.38 -20.77 -11.83
C THR A 161 -13.82 -20.96 -10.39
N ALA A 162 -13.84 -19.89 -9.62
CA ALA A 162 -14.28 -19.90 -8.24
C ALA A 162 -15.80 -20.15 -8.11
N ALA A 163 -16.23 -20.50 -6.90
CA ALA A 163 -17.63 -20.81 -6.62
C ALA A 163 -18.61 -19.65 -6.93
N ASP A 164 -18.14 -18.43 -6.89
CA ASP A 164 -18.90 -17.22 -7.23
C ASP A 164 -18.94 -16.94 -8.74
N GLY A 165 -18.25 -17.74 -9.55
CA GLY A 165 -18.13 -17.61 -11.00
C GLY A 165 -17.00 -16.69 -11.47
N SER A 166 -16.13 -16.23 -10.57
CA SER A 166 -14.90 -15.49 -10.94
C SER A 166 -13.89 -16.42 -11.56
N CYS A 167 -13.17 -15.94 -12.59
CA CYS A 167 -12.11 -16.68 -13.23
C CYS A 167 -10.75 -16.13 -12.79
N TYR A 168 -9.81 -17.04 -12.52
CA TYR A 168 -8.44 -16.73 -12.11
C TYR A 168 -7.47 -17.60 -12.89
N VAL A 169 -6.22 -17.15 -13.01
CA VAL A 169 -5.13 -18.00 -13.44
C VAL A 169 -4.51 -18.64 -12.20
N PRO A 170 -4.41 -19.97 -12.12
CA PRO A 170 -3.73 -20.62 -11.01
C PRO A 170 -2.26 -20.19 -10.92
N MET A 171 -1.75 -20.04 -9.70
CA MET A 171 -0.39 -19.57 -9.49
C MET A 171 0.66 -20.51 -10.08
N TYR A 172 0.44 -21.81 -9.96
CA TYR A 172 1.35 -22.81 -10.58
C TYR A 172 1.38 -22.64 -12.11
N HIS A 173 0.25 -22.48 -12.76
CA HIS A 173 0.19 -22.24 -14.22
C HIS A 173 0.91 -20.95 -14.60
N SER A 174 0.61 -19.87 -13.92
CA SER A 174 1.19 -18.54 -14.19
C SER A 174 2.73 -18.55 -14.05
N ILE A 175 3.25 -19.18 -13.00
CA ILE A 175 4.70 -19.23 -12.77
C ILE A 175 5.40 -20.19 -13.73
N ILE A 176 4.81 -21.37 -13.98
CA ILE A 176 5.48 -22.44 -14.73
C ILE A 176 5.22 -22.38 -16.23
N SER A 177 3.98 -22.09 -16.64
CA SER A 177 3.59 -22.09 -18.07
C SER A 177 3.73 -20.71 -18.70
N ASP A 178 3.33 -19.66 -17.97
CA ASP A 178 3.41 -18.27 -18.45
C ASP A 178 4.74 -17.60 -18.09
N ASN A 179 5.58 -18.24 -17.27
CA ASN A 179 6.89 -17.77 -16.81
C ASN A 179 6.84 -16.42 -16.06
N VAL A 180 5.71 -16.07 -15.44
CA VAL A 180 5.56 -14.84 -14.68
C VAL A 180 6.25 -15.00 -13.33
N THR A 181 7.09 -14.05 -12.98
CA THR A 181 7.87 -14.08 -11.74
C THR A 181 7.81 -12.76 -10.95
N THR A 182 6.80 -11.93 -11.21
CA THR A 182 6.58 -10.68 -10.46
C THR A 182 5.07 -10.50 -10.26
N TYR A 183 4.66 -10.32 -8.99
CA TYR A 183 3.23 -10.22 -8.65
C TYR A 183 2.96 -9.10 -7.67
N LEU A 184 1.89 -8.35 -7.93
CA LEU A 184 1.22 -7.54 -6.94
C LEU A 184 0.36 -8.48 -6.08
N HIS A 185 0.69 -8.57 -4.80
CA HIS A 185 0.05 -9.47 -3.85
C HIS A 185 -0.56 -8.66 -2.70
N ASN A 186 -1.73 -8.09 -2.97
CA ASN A 186 -2.46 -7.27 -2.02
C ASN A 186 -3.37 -8.14 -1.15
N VAL A 187 -2.84 -8.60 -0.02
CA VAL A 187 -3.53 -9.50 0.90
C VAL A 187 -3.37 -9.05 2.34
N ASN A 188 -4.34 -9.41 3.16
CA ASN A 188 -4.29 -9.25 4.60
C ASN A 188 -4.26 -10.63 5.26
N GLY A 189 -3.44 -10.81 6.27
CA GLY A 189 -3.35 -12.08 6.98
C GLY A 189 -2.49 -12.00 8.22
N THR A 190 -2.41 -13.09 8.96
CA THR A 190 -1.41 -13.27 10.01
C THR A 190 -0.03 -13.55 9.40
N PRO A 191 1.08 -13.36 10.12
CA PRO A 191 2.41 -13.71 9.60
C PRO A 191 2.48 -15.14 9.09
N GLU A 192 1.89 -16.08 9.83
CA GLU A 192 1.85 -17.48 9.46
C GLU A 192 1.19 -17.70 8.10
N THR A 193 0.02 -17.07 7.89
CA THR A 193 -0.73 -17.18 6.63
C THR A 193 0.03 -16.56 5.47
N LEU A 194 0.54 -15.35 5.65
CA LEU A 194 1.25 -14.60 4.61
C LEU A 194 2.56 -15.30 4.22
N ILE A 195 3.34 -15.75 5.19
CA ILE A 195 4.60 -16.46 4.94
C ILE A 195 4.34 -17.79 4.23
N TYR A 196 3.32 -18.54 4.67
CA TYR A 196 2.96 -19.78 4.00
C TYR A 196 2.67 -19.57 2.51
N GLU A 197 1.87 -18.57 2.21
CA GLU A 197 1.46 -18.25 0.83
C GLU A 197 2.63 -17.73 0.00
N ASN A 198 3.38 -16.76 0.53
CA ASN A 198 4.54 -16.20 -0.13
C ASN A 198 5.60 -17.27 -0.40
N ASN A 199 5.85 -18.16 0.56
CA ASN A 199 6.79 -19.26 0.41
C ASN A 199 6.31 -20.30 -0.61
N ALA A 200 5.00 -20.56 -0.71
CA ALA A 200 4.45 -21.44 -1.73
C ALA A 200 4.73 -20.92 -3.15
N PHE A 201 4.67 -19.61 -3.38
CA PHE A 201 5.04 -19.02 -4.69
C PHE A 201 6.52 -19.22 -5.00
N GLN A 202 7.40 -19.07 -4.01
CA GLN A 202 8.83 -19.33 -4.17
C GLN A 202 9.13 -20.82 -4.45
N GLU A 203 8.46 -21.72 -3.74
CA GLU A 203 8.57 -23.16 -3.98
C GLU A 203 8.13 -23.54 -5.40
N ILE A 204 7.00 -22.98 -5.88
CA ILE A 204 6.56 -23.18 -7.27
C ILE A 204 7.65 -22.68 -8.23
N ALA A 205 8.20 -21.50 -8.01
CA ALA A 205 9.25 -20.93 -8.84
C ALA A 205 10.54 -21.81 -8.84
N GLU A 206 10.89 -22.39 -7.71
CA GLU A 206 12.01 -23.35 -7.65
C GLU A 206 11.76 -24.62 -8.48
N THR A 207 10.49 -25.00 -8.76
CA THR A 207 10.23 -26.13 -9.67
C THR A 207 10.50 -25.80 -11.13
N ALA A 208 10.55 -24.51 -11.50
CA ALA A 208 10.82 -24.07 -12.85
C ALA A 208 12.24 -24.44 -13.31
N ARG A 209 12.45 -24.44 -14.64
CA ARG A 209 13.70 -24.88 -15.28
C ARG A 209 14.94 -24.13 -14.78
N LEU A 210 14.84 -22.83 -14.58
CA LEU A 210 15.95 -21.97 -14.14
C LEU A 210 15.84 -21.51 -12.69
N GLY A 211 14.77 -21.87 -11.99
CA GLY A 211 14.55 -21.53 -10.59
C GLY A 211 14.55 -20.01 -10.32
N ILE A 212 14.06 -19.20 -11.26
CA ILE A 212 14.03 -17.75 -11.12
C ILE A 212 13.01 -17.38 -10.02
N PRO A 213 13.41 -16.72 -8.93
CA PRO A 213 12.55 -16.43 -7.79
C PRO A 213 11.46 -15.41 -8.14
N VAL A 214 10.34 -15.49 -7.41
CA VAL A 214 9.24 -14.54 -7.52
C VAL A 214 9.56 -13.25 -6.76
N VAL A 215 9.30 -12.09 -7.36
CA VAL A 215 9.19 -10.81 -6.65
C VAL A 215 7.75 -10.61 -6.24
N LEU A 216 7.51 -10.38 -4.96
CA LEU A 216 6.21 -9.99 -4.42
C LEU A 216 6.22 -8.50 -4.08
N SER A 217 5.31 -7.77 -4.68
CA SER A 217 5.03 -6.38 -4.38
C SER A 217 3.67 -6.24 -3.69
N CYS A 218 3.46 -5.14 -3.00
CA CYS A 218 2.21 -4.88 -2.32
C CYS A 218 1.95 -3.39 -2.19
N ASP A 219 0.68 -3.02 -2.22
CA ASP A 219 0.27 -1.70 -1.76
C ASP A 219 0.25 -1.66 -0.24
N ARG A 220 0.74 -0.58 0.33
CA ARG A 220 0.91 -0.34 1.76
C ARG A 220 -0.31 -0.68 2.64
N SER A 221 -1.52 -0.52 2.10
CA SER A 221 -2.76 -0.73 2.86
C SER A 221 -3.14 -2.19 3.02
N TYR A 222 -2.47 -3.12 2.34
CA TYR A 222 -2.95 -4.48 2.19
C TYR A 222 -2.14 -5.53 2.94
N ASN A 223 -0.93 -5.25 3.35
CA ASN A 223 -0.11 -6.25 4.05
C ASN A 223 -0.23 -6.18 5.55
N THR A 224 -1.29 -5.62 6.02
CA THR A 224 -1.44 -5.44 7.44
C THR A 224 -1.75 -6.75 8.16
N TRP A 225 -0.73 -7.53 8.38
CA TRP A 225 -0.73 -8.17 9.66
C TRP A 225 -0.72 -7.09 10.73
N ALA A 226 -1.32 -7.37 11.89
CA ALA A 226 -1.41 -6.49 13.06
C ALA A 226 -0.25 -5.49 13.27
N GLY A 227 0.75 -5.60 12.50
CA GLY A 227 1.94 -4.81 12.57
C GLY A 227 2.01 -3.65 11.62
N MET A 228 1.46 -3.75 10.45
CA MET A 228 1.60 -2.71 9.44
C MET A 228 0.45 -1.72 9.52
N VAL A 229 0.59 -0.82 10.45
CA VAL A 229 -0.29 0.34 10.51
C VAL A 229 0.00 1.21 9.31
N ASN A 230 -1.04 1.53 8.60
CA ASN A 230 -1.02 2.59 7.61
C ASN A 230 -0.46 3.85 8.25
N MET A 231 0.78 4.22 7.95
CA MET A 231 1.24 5.56 8.32
C MET A 231 0.25 6.57 7.78
N PRO A 232 -0.41 7.37 8.61
CA PRO A 232 -1.38 8.35 8.13
C PRO A 232 -0.67 9.24 7.13
N ASN A 233 -1.12 9.24 5.90
CA ASN A 233 -0.41 9.78 4.74
C ASN A 233 0.14 11.20 4.94
N TYR A 234 -0.63 12.05 5.61
CA TYR A 234 -0.24 13.43 5.87
C TYR A 234 0.45 13.61 7.23
N ALA A 235 0.27 12.68 8.16
CA ALA A 235 0.87 12.78 9.50
C ALA A 235 2.39 12.83 9.43
N VAL A 236 3.02 12.01 8.59
CA VAL A 236 4.47 12.00 8.40
C VAL A 236 5.02 13.34 7.87
N GLY A 237 4.25 14.02 7.02
CA GLY A 237 4.60 15.34 6.53
C GLY A 237 4.43 16.45 7.58
N ILE A 238 3.40 16.34 8.40
CA ILE A 238 3.04 17.33 9.42
C ILE A 238 3.92 17.20 10.67
N ALA A 239 4.29 15.99 11.07
CA ALA A 239 5.17 15.75 12.22
C ALA A 239 6.55 16.40 12.06
N HIS A 240 7.04 16.56 10.82
CA HIS A 240 8.35 17.14 10.51
C HIS A 240 9.53 16.44 11.19
N ASP A 241 9.38 15.17 11.54
CA ASP A 241 10.42 14.36 12.17
C ASP A 241 11.05 13.36 11.17
N PRO A 242 12.18 13.71 10.55
CA PRO A 242 12.85 12.83 9.60
C PRO A 242 13.49 11.58 10.23
N GLU A 243 13.84 11.62 11.51
CA GLU A 243 14.40 10.48 12.23
C GLU A 243 13.30 9.46 12.53
N LEU A 244 12.16 9.93 13.02
CA LEU A 244 10.98 9.09 13.23
C LEU A 244 10.49 8.44 11.92
N LEU A 245 10.46 9.22 10.81
CA LEU A 245 10.10 8.67 9.49
C LEU A 245 11.05 7.55 9.07
N TYR A 246 12.39 7.78 9.20
CA TYR A 246 13.36 6.73 8.85
C TYR A 246 13.15 5.47 9.69
N ASN A 247 13.00 5.60 11.00
CA ASN A 247 12.86 4.46 11.91
C ASN A 247 11.57 3.67 11.65
N LEU A 248 10.45 4.36 11.43
CA LEU A 248 9.17 3.73 11.08
C LEU A 248 9.29 2.93 9.78
N VAL A 249 9.81 3.57 8.71
CA VAL A 249 9.93 2.93 7.40
C VAL A 249 10.94 1.79 7.42
N ALA A 250 12.06 1.94 8.13
CA ALA A 250 13.05 0.89 8.30
C ALA A 250 12.48 -0.35 9.02
N GLN A 251 11.63 -0.13 10.01
CA GLN A 251 10.94 -1.22 10.69
C GLN A 251 9.95 -1.93 9.76
N TYR A 252 9.13 -1.17 9.03
CA TYR A 252 8.23 -1.76 8.02
C TYR A 252 8.97 -2.57 6.96
N ALA A 253 10.08 -2.05 6.45
CA ALA A 253 10.88 -2.74 5.46
C ALA A 253 11.38 -4.11 5.95
N LYS A 254 11.84 -4.18 7.20
CA LYS A 254 12.28 -5.44 7.83
C LYS A 254 11.11 -6.41 8.01
N GLU A 255 9.96 -5.92 8.47
CA GLU A 255 8.76 -6.74 8.64
C GLU A 255 8.28 -7.31 7.29
N GLU A 256 8.21 -6.47 6.26
CA GLU A 256 7.85 -6.90 4.91
C GLU A 256 8.81 -7.95 4.36
N ARG A 257 10.12 -7.72 4.50
CA ARG A 257 11.12 -8.69 4.06
C ARG A 257 11.02 -10.03 4.80
N ALA A 258 10.81 -9.99 6.12
CA ALA A 258 10.64 -11.19 6.93
C ALA A 258 9.38 -12.00 6.58
N ILE A 259 8.32 -11.32 6.13
CA ILE A 259 7.08 -11.95 5.65
C ILE A 259 7.22 -12.48 4.21
N GLY A 260 8.23 -12.02 3.46
CA GLY A 260 8.49 -12.46 2.08
C GLY A 260 7.98 -11.48 1.01
N PHE A 261 7.76 -10.21 1.36
CA PHE A 261 7.56 -9.14 0.39
C PHE A 261 8.87 -8.45 0.03
N HIS A 262 8.98 -7.96 -1.21
CA HIS A 262 10.23 -7.48 -1.77
C HIS A 262 10.18 -6.07 -2.31
N VAL A 263 9.01 -5.61 -2.78
CA VAL A 263 8.83 -4.30 -3.43
C VAL A 263 7.54 -3.64 -2.95
N PRO A 264 7.57 -2.98 -1.79
CA PRO A 264 6.44 -2.20 -1.32
C PRO A 264 6.17 -0.96 -2.20
N PHE A 265 4.90 -0.71 -2.51
CA PHE A 265 4.44 0.42 -3.32
C PHE A 265 4.08 1.62 -2.44
N HIS A 266 5.06 2.23 -1.78
CA HIS A 266 4.78 3.13 -0.66
C HIS A 266 5.02 4.61 -0.91
N SER A 267 5.92 4.99 -1.81
CA SER A 267 6.35 6.37 -1.93
C SER A 267 5.41 7.24 -2.75
N TYR A 268 4.25 7.61 -2.20
CA TYR A 268 3.34 8.60 -2.81
C TYR A 268 3.75 10.05 -2.54
N GLY A 269 4.65 10.29 -1.59
CA GLY A 269 5.01 11.62 -1.12
C GLY A 269 5.79 12.47 -2.12
N VAL A 270 6.26 11.89 -3.22
CA VAL A 270 7.06 12.57 -4.25
C VAL A 270 6.29 13.65 -5.00
N GLU A 271 4.97 13.60 -4.99
CA GLU A 271 4.11 14.55 -5.70
C GLU A 271 3.88 15.84 -4.90
N ILE A 272 3.95 16.99 -5.57
CA ILE A 272 3.66 18.30 -4.97
C ILE A 272 2.20 18.35 -4.52
N GLY A 273 1.97 18.80 -3.29
CA GLY A 273 0.66 18.83 -2.63
C GLY A 273 0.15 17.45 -2.21
N SER A 274 1.04 16.46 -2.14
CA SER A 274 0.82 15.17 -1.53
C SER A 274 1.22 15.19 -0.04
N TRP A 275 1.65 14.08 0.50
CA TRP A 275 1.89 13.88 1.94
C TRP A 275 2.84 14.88 2.60
N TYR A 276 3.84 15.35 1.84
CA TYR A 276 4.86 16.28 2.31
C TYR A 276 4.57 17.74 1.91
N GLY A 277 3.36 18.06 1.44
CA GLY A 277 2.93 19.41 1.09
C GLY A 277 3.48 19.91 -0.24
N ASP A 278 3.75 21.22 -0.33
CA ASP A 278 4.06 21.92 -1.59
C ASP A 278 5.53 22.37 -1.71
N ASP A 279 6.32 22.29 -0.64
CA ASP A 279 7.75 22.66 -0.68
C ASP A 279 8.57 21.54 -1.29
N VAL A 280 9.06 21.75 -2.51
CA VAL A 280 9.83 20.76 -3.27
C VAL A 280 11.11 20.31 -2.57
N ASN A 281 11.74 21.15 -1.75
CA ASN A 281 12.94 20.78 -1.02
C ASN A 281 12.58 19.91 0.19
N TYR A 282 11.47 20.20 0.84
CA TYR A 282 10.97 19.37 1.94
C TYR A 282 10.51 18.01 1.41
N ILE A 283 9.77 17.98 0.31
CA ILE A 283 9.41 16.75 -0.41
C ILE A 283 10.66 15.93 -0.71
N ALA A 284 11.67 16.53 -1.33
CA ALA A 284 12.90 15.84 -1.69
C ALA A 284 13.62 15.25 -0.48
N LYS A 285 13.65 15.99 0.65
CA LYS A 285 14.25 15.52 1.89
C LYS A 285 13.50 14.30 2.43
N MET A 286 12.17 14.37 2.57
CA MET A 286 11.37 13.33 3.19
C MET A 286 11.28 12.07 2.34
N VAL A 287 11.03 12.22 1.03
CA VAL A 287 11.02 11.09 0.08
C VAL A 287 12.38 10.41 0.01
N GLY A 288 13.48 11.18 0.04
CA GLY A 288 14.82 10.61 0.09
C GLY A 288 15.06 9.76 1.34
N ILE A 289 14.58 10.20 2.49
CA ILE A 289 14.66 9.45 3.76
C ILE A 289 13.83 8.17 3.70
N GLU A 290 12.59 8.27 3.22
CA GLU A 290 11.68 7.13 3.05
C GLU A 290 12.31 6.08 2.11
N THR A 291 12.76 6.50 0.92
CA THR A 291 13.42 5.62 -0.04
C THR A 291 14.64 4.93 0.56
N LYS A 292 15.52 5.71 1.20
CA LYS A 292 16.72 5.18 1.85
C LYS A 292 16.40 4.13 2.91
N ALA A 293 15.35 4.37 3.70
CA ALA A 293 14.96 3.44 4.76
C ALA A 293 14.50 2.09 4.18
N TYR A 294 13.79 2.06 3.06
CA TYR A 294 13.44 0.81 2.36
C TYR A 294 14.69 0.11 1.81
N GLU A 295 15.48 0.82 1.01
CA GLU A 295 16.63 0.24 0.31
C GLU A 295 17.71 -0.32 1.26
N GLU A 296 17.91 0.33 2.42
CA GLU A 296 18.88 -0.11 3.42
C GLU A 296 18.38 -1.28 4.30
N ASN A 297 17.08 -1.64 4.22
CA ASN A 297 16.49 -2.66 5.09
C ASN A 297 15.86 -3.85 4.34
N GLY A 298 16.36 -4.15 3.15
CA GLY A 298 16.16 -5.44 2.47
C GLY A 298 14.99 -5.53 1.51
N VAL A 299 14.32 -4.41 1.20
CA VAL A 299 13.28 -4.30 0.17
C VAL A 299 13.56 -3.12 -0.75
N ASN A 300 13.06 -3.14 -1.97
CA ASN A 300 13.17 -2.00 -2.84
C ASN A 300 11.97 -1.07 -2.73
N ALA A 301 12.21 0.20 -2.57
CA ALA A 301 11.18 1.22 -2.70
C ALA A 301 10.63 1.24 -4.13
N CYS A 302 9.30 1.28 -4.27
CA CYS A 302 8.65 1.61 -5.53
C CYS A 302 8.07 3.01 -5.43
N THR A 303 8.82 3.99 -5.94
CA THR A 303 8.38 5.39 -5.93
C THR A 303 7.31 5.62 -6.99
N LYS A 304 6.17 6.22 -6.63
CA LYS A 304 5.02 6.39 -7.51
C LYS A 304 4.24 7.70 -7.28
N HIS A 305 3.51 8.21 -8.30
CA HIS A 305 3.48 7.72 -9.68
C HIS A 305 4.22 8.71 -10.58
N PHE A 306 5.17 8.23 -11.36
CA PHE A 306 5.94 9.11 -12.27
C PHE A 306 5.04 9.56 -13.45
N VAL A 307 4.79 10.87 -13.68
CA VAL A 307 5.41 12.02 -13.03
C VAL A 307 4.47 12.72 -12.02
N ALA A 308 3.15 12.61 -12.14
CA ALA A 308 2.16 13.20 -11.24
C ALA A 308 0.79 12.56 -11.42
N ARG A 309 0.06 12.33 -10.33
CA ARG A 309 -1.25 11.69 -10.32
C ARG A 309 -2.39 12.67 -10.62
N GLY A 310 -3.24 12.32 -11.61
CA GLY A 310 -4.56 12.96 -11.84
C GLY A 310 -4.52 14.46 -12.13
N GLY A 311 -5.63 15.12 -12.28
CA GLY A 311 -5.88 16.52 -12.70
C GLY A 311 -4.88 17.65 -12.34
N ARG A 312 -3.83 17.38 -11.62
CA ARG A 312 -2.68 18.28 -11.39
C ARG A 312 -1.69 18.31 -12.56
N SER A 313 -1.82 17.43 -13.53
CA SER A 313 -1.08 17.49 -14.82
C SER A 313 -1.20 18.86 -15.50
N ASN A 314 -2.22 19.64 -15.16
CA ASN A 314 -2.34 21.03 -15.62
C ASN A 314 -1.20 21.95 -15.13
N TYR A 315 -0.49 21.61 -14.07
CA TYR A 315 0.73 22.34 -13.67
C TYR A 315 1.89 22.09 -14.61
N PHE A 316 1.94 20.93 -15.25
CA PHE A 316 3.01 20.55 -16.19
C PHE A 316 2.79 21.10 -17.60
N ASN A 317 1.57 21.43 -17.99
CA ASN A 317 1.25 22.00 -19.31
C ASN A 317 1.94 23.34 -19.64
N ALA A 318 2.73 23.86 -18.74
CA ALA A 318 3.17 25.26 -18.89
C ALA A 318 4.66 25.40 -19.15
N LYS A 319 5.52 24.39 -19.26
CA LYS A 319 6.92 24.81 -19.13
C LYS A 319 8.00 23.91 -19.74
N SER A 320 9.01 24.59 -20.19
CA SER A 320 10.26 24.12 -20.78
C SER A 320 10.88 22.97 -19.98
N PRO A 321 11.29 21.87 -20.63
CA PRO A 321 11.99 20.75 -20.01
C PRO A 321 13.19 21.14 -19.13
N ALA A 322 13.85 22.26 -19.43
CA ALA A 322 15.02 22.71 -18.68
C ALA A 322 14.73 23.10 -17.22
N ASN A 323 13.50 23.47 -16.90
CA ASN A 323 13.12 23.85 -15.52
C ASN A 323 12.51 22.69 -14.73
N LEU A 324 12.21 21.56 -15.36
CA LEU A 324 11.54 20.44 -14.72
C LEU A 324 12.44 19.75 -13.69
N VAL A 325 13.68 19.44 -14.05
CA VAL A 325 14.62 18.69 -13.20
C VAL A 325 14.99 19.47 -11.93
N ASP A 326 15.17 20.79 -12.06
CA ASP A 326 15.61 21.64 -10.94
C ASP A 326 14.45 22.16 -10.06
N SER A 327 13.19 21.89 -10.42
CA SER A 327 12.03 22.32 -9.62
C SER A 327 11.05 21.19 -9.33
N TRP A 328 10.42 20.64 -10.36
CA TRP A 328 9.36 19.64 -10.21
C TRP A 328 9.87 18.22 -9.96
N LEU A 329 11.05 17.90 -10.53
CA LEU A 329 11.65 16.58 -10.40
C LEU A 329 12.67 16.49 -9.26
N VAL A 330 12.75 17.48 -8.37
CA VAL A 330 13.69 17.46 -7.23
C VAL A 330 13.40 16.28 -6.30
N GLY A 331 12.12 16.02 -5.99
CA GLY A 331 11.70 14.83 -5.23
C GLY A 331 12.06 13.53 -5.94
N TRP A 332 11.79 13.44 -7.24
CA TRP A 332 12.14 12.28 -8.06
C TRP A 332 13.65 12.05 -8.10
N LYS A 333 14.44 13.11 -8.30
CA LYS A 333 15.89 13.01 -8.23
C LYS A 333 16.36 12.49 -6.88
N SER A 334 15.81 13.00 -5.80
CA SER A 334 16.13 12.54 -4.44
C SER A 334 15.83 11.05 -4.25
N ALA A 335 14.66 10.59 -4.66
CA ALA A 335 14.29 9.19 -4.53
C ALA A 335 15.17 8.28 -5.40
N VAL A 336 15.24 8.55 -6.71
CA VAL A 336 15.78 7.59 -7.67
C VAL A 336 17.29 7.67 -7.88
N ILE A 337 17.90 8.85 -7.72
CA ILE A 337 19.32 9.06 -7.97
C ILE A 337 20.11 9.14 -6.66
N ASP A 338 19.65 9.97 -5.73
CA ASP A 338 20.41 10.24 -4.53
C ASP A 338 20.23 9.11 -3.48
N ASN A 339 19.09 8.37 -3.50
CA ASN A 339 18.77 7.31 -2.56
C ASN A 339 18.45 5.94 -3.20
N GLY A 340 18.51 5.81 -4.51
CA GLY A 340 18.60 4.53 -5.22
C GLY A 340 17.31 3.70 -5.28
N SER A 341 16.12 4.34 -5.36
CA SER A 341 14.85 3.61 -5.51
C SER A 341 14.96 2.52 -6.57
N GLY A 342 14.78 1.26 -6.20
CA GLY A 342 14.94 0.13 -7.11
C GLY A 342 13.84 0.06 -8.16
N TRP A 343 12.64 0.60 -7.84
CA TRP A 343 11.48 0.58 -8.73
C TRP A 343 10.81 1.94 -8.84
N ILE A 344 10.21 2.18 -10.01
CA ILE A 344 9.30 3.30 -10.27
C ILE A 344 8.02 2.77 -10.89
N MET A 345 6.87 3.23 -10.38
CA MET A 345 5.59 3.05 -11.05
C MET A 345 5.20 4.32 -11.79
N LEU A 346 4.77 4.14 -13.03
CA LEU A 346 4.31 5.24 -13.87
C LEU A 346 2.91 5.73 -13.49
N ASN A 347 2.61 6.96 -13.83
CA ASN A 347 1.28 7.52 -13.74
C ASN A 347 0.46 7.20 -15.01
N ASN A 348 -0.84 7.07 -14.83
CA ASN A 348 -1.81 6.90 -15.94
C ASN A 348 -2.12 8.20 -16.70
N GLY A 349 -1.47 9.30 -16.34
CA GLY A 349 -1.67 10.61 -16.94
C GLY A 349 -0.75 10.90 -18.14
N LYS A 350 -0.89 12.10 -18.68
CA LYS A 350 -0.07 12.66 -19.74
C LYS A 350 0.99 13.59 -19.14
N PHE A 351 2.18 13.66 -19.75
CA PHE A 351 3.24 14.53 -19.28
C PHE A 351 3.71 15.49 -20.35
N LEU A 352 4.58 15.10 -21.26
CA LEU A 352 5.11 15.99 -22.30
C LEU A 352 4.22 16.04 -23.54
N ASN A 353 3.58 14.95 -23.89
CA ASN A 353 2.80 14.78 -25.09
C ASN A 353 1.33 14.42 -24.82
N ASP A 354 0.53 14.32 -25.87
CA ASP A 354 -0.90 14.03 -25.78
C ASP A 354 -1.20 12.51 -25.70
N CYS A 355 -0.33 11.78 -25.03
CA CYS A 355 -0.50 10.35 -24.72
C CYS A 355 -0.04 10.06 -23.29
N ASN A 356 -0.42 8.91 -22.75
CA ASN A 356 -0.01 8.52 -21.41
C ASN A 356 1.49 8.28 -21.35
N VAL A 357 2.08 8.55 -20.19
CA VAL A 357 3.54 8.46 -19.95
C VAL A 357 4.14 7.15 -20.43
N CYS A 358 3.46 6.03 -20.26
CA CYS A 358 3.96 4.72 -20.68
C CYS A 358 4.05 4.52 -22.21
N TYR A 359 3.36 5.35 -23.00
CA TYR A 359 3.44 5.38 -24.47
C TYR A 359 4.30 6.53 -25.00
N ASP A 360 4.88 7.31 -24.08
CA ASP A 360 5.57 8.56 -24.40
C ASP A 360 7.07 8.41 -24.20
N SER A 361 7.78 8.09 -25.28
CA SER A 361 9.24 7.94 -25.28
C SER A 361 9.98 9.21 -24.83
N GLU A 362 9.45 10.41 -25.11
CA GLU A 362 10.04 11.68 -24.67
C GLU A 362 9.86 11.89 -23.16
N SER A 363 8.69 11.55 -22.62
CA SER A 363 8.46 11.58 -21.17
C SER A 363 9.34 10.56 -20.44
N MET A 364 9.49 9.37 -20.99
CA MET A 364 10.39 8.35 -20.43
C MET A 364 11.86 8.74 -20.54
N ALA A 365 12.25 9.48 -21.58
CA ALA A 365 13.61 10.02 -21.70
C ALA A 365 13.96 11.00 -20.56
N VAL A 366 12.99 11.69 -19.97
CA VAL A 366 13.23 12.51 -18.78
C VAL A 366 13.70 11.63 -17.62
N LEU A 367 13.06 10.50 -17.39
CA LEU A 367 13.45 9.55 -16.35
C LEU A 367 14.79 8.86 -16.68
N ARG A 368 14.87 8.26 -17.85
CA ARG A 368 16.01 7.42 -18.24
C ARG A 368 17.29 8.21 -18.56
N GLN A 369 17.16 9.31 -19.31
CA GLN A 369 18.31 10.05 -19.83
C GLN A 369 18.64 11.29 -19.01
N GLN A 370 17.64 12.07 -18.58
CA GLN A 370 17.91 13.31 -17.85
C GLN A 370 18.17 13.04 -16.36
N LEU A 371 17.37 12.17 -15.72
CA LEU A 371 17.62 11.73 -14.36
C LEU A 371 18.67 10.61 -14.29
N GLY A 372 18.86 9.82 -15.35
CA GLY A 372 19.84 8.73 -15.41
C GLY A 372 19.39 7.47 -14.68
N TYR A 373 18.08 7.24 -14.56
CA TYR A 373 17.53 6.07 -13.85
C TYR A 373 17.67 4.78 -14.66
N ASP A 374 18.30 3.76 -14.09
CA ASP A 374 18.49 2.43 -14.69
C ASP A 374 17.85 1.26 -13.85
N GLY A 375 16.99 1.58 -12.90
CA GLY A 375 16.18 0.58 -12.17
C GLY A 375 14.94 0.14 -12.94
N CYS A 376 14.12 -0.72 -12.33
CA CYS A 376 12.88 -1.22 -12.91
C CYS A 376 11.81 -0.14 -13.02
N VAL A 377 11.10 -0.11 -14.15
CA VAL A 377 9.91 0.74 -14.35
C VAL A 377 8.73 -0.14 -14.68
N VAL A 378 7.65 0.02 -13.91
CA VAL A 378 6.38 -0.68 -14.12
C VAL A 378 5.28 0.33 -14.43
N THR A 379 4.31 -0.04 -15.27
CA THR A 379 3.09 0.76 -15.46
C THR A 379 2.22 0.68 -14.19
N ASP A 380 1.38 1.68 -13.98
CA ASP A 380 0.29 1.55 -13.01
C ASP A 380 -0.73 0.49 -13.49
N TRP A 381 -1.47 -0.11 -12.56
CA TRP A 381 -2.42 -1.20 -12.85
C TRP A 381 -3.62 -0.81 -13.71
N PRO A 382 -4.16 0.39 -13.70
CA PRO A 382 -5.18 0.80 -14.66
C PRO A 382 -4.72 0.88 -16.12
N MET A 383 -3.46 0.57 -16.44
CA MET A 383 -2.97 0.59 -17.83
C MET A 383 -3.76 -0.29 -18.78
N TRP A 384 -4.16 -1.46 -18.34
CA TRP A 384 -5.03 -2.35 -19.11
C TRP A 384 -6.45 -1.77 -19.32
N MET A 385 -6.96 -0.92 -18.39
CA MET A 385 -8.16 -0.11 -18.66
C MET A 385 -7.93 0.89 -19.79
N GLN A 386 -6.68 1.27 -20.01
CA GLN A 386 -6.32 2.27 -21.01
C GLN A 386 -6.03 1.67 -22.37
N VAL A 387 -5.72 0.37 -22.46
CA VAL A 387 -5.54 -0.28 -23.76
C VAL A 387 -6.80 -0.14 -24.64
N PRO A 388 -8.05 -0.40 -24.19
CA PRO A 388 -9.25 -0.09 -24.97
C PRO A 388 -9.57 1.39 -25.10
N SER A 389 -9.08 2.24 -24.19
CA SER A 389 -9.32 3.68 -24.16
C SER A 389 -8.06 4.50 -24.44
N ALA A 390 -6.98 3.87 -24.88
CA ALA A 390 -5.77 4.54 -25.29
C ALA A 390 -6.11 5.60 -26.34
N SER A 391 -5.67 6.81 -26.13
CA SER A 391 -5.99 7.93 -27.00
C SER A 391 -4.82 8.88 -27.12
N GLY A 392 -4.80 9.64 -28.20
CA GLY A 392 -3.74 10.55 -28.52
C GLY A 392 -2.75 9.96 -29.51
N THR A 393 -1.65 10.67 -29.72
CA THR A 393 -0.63 10.27 -30.68
C THR A 393 0.73 10.28 -30.00
N THR A 394 1.48 9.20 -30.18
CA THR A 394 2.85 9.10 -29.63
C THR A 394 3.80 10.08 -30.32
N PRO A 395 4.96 10.38 -29.73
CA PRO A 395 6.01 11.18 -30.40
C PRO A 395 6.39 10.62 -31.77
N GLU A 396 6.35 9.30 -31.94
CA GLU A 396 6.67 8.60 -33.19
C GLU A 396 5.54 8.65 -34.22
N GLY A 397 4.34 9.17 -33.83
CA GLY A 397 3.20 9.38 -34.71
C GLY A 397 2.19 8.24 -34.78
N LEU A 398 2.24 7.29 -33.86
CA LEU A 398 1.22 6.24 -33.73
C LEU A 398 -0.06 6.81 -33.10
N ASP A 399 -1.20 6.63 -33.78
CA ASP A 399 -2.52 6.94 -33.22
C ASP A 399 -2.97 5.77 -32.32
N LEU A 400 -2.93 6.00 -31.01
CA LEU A 400 -3.23 4.99 -29.99
C LEU A 400 -4.69 4.50 -30.04
N SER A 401 -5.61 5.31 -30.56
CA SER A 401 -7.04 4.93 -30.64
C SER A 401 -7.33 3.86 -31.71
N THR A 402 -6.39 3.64 -32.61
CA THR A 402 -6.50 2.67 -33.72
C THR A 402 -5.43 1.58 -33.66
N ALA A 403 -4.49 1.68 -32.71
CA ALA A 403 -3.42 0.72 -32.55
C ALA A 403 -3.95 -0.65 -32.08
N SER A 404 -3.35 -1.71 -32.59
CA SER A 404 -3.59 -3.07 -32.08
C SER A 404 -2.95 -3.24 -30.68
N VAL A 405 -3.40 -4.24 -29.94
CA VAL A 405 -2.84 -4.56 -28.60
C VAL A 405 -1.33 -4.82 -28.69
N GLY A 406 -0.88 -5.54 -29.71
CA GLY A 406 0.55 -5.77 -29.94
C GLY A 406 1.33 -4.47 -30.17
N GLU A 407 0.80 -3.55 -31.00
CA GLU A 407 1.43 -2.23 -31.21
C GLU A 407 1.48 -1.41 -29.93
N LEU A 408 0.47 -1.49 -29.07
CA LEU A 408 0.48 -0.82 -27.77
C LEU A 408 1.59 -1.39 -26.87
N TYR A 409 1.75 -2.71 -26.78
CA TYR A 409 2.85 -3.32 -26.02
C TYR A 409 4.22 -2.96 -26.61
N ALA A 410 4.36 -3.02 -27.93
CA ALA A 410 5.60 -2.60 -28.58
C ALA A 410 5.95 -1.15 -28.26
N THR A 411 4.96 -0.28 -28.22
CA THR A 411 5.15 1.13 -27.87
C THR A 411 5.61 1.30 -26.41
N ILE A 412 5.02 0.57 -25.46
CA ILE A 412 5.41 0.58 -24.04
C ILE A 412 6.89 0.17 -23.89
N PHE A 413 7.28 -0.95 -24.48
CA PHE A 413 8.66 -1.43 -24.37
C PHE A 413 9.65 -0.54 -25.13
N ASN A 414 9.29 -0.02 -26.29
CA ASN A 414 10.13 0.95 -27.01
C ASN A 414 10.24 2.31 -26.30
N ALA A 415 9.26 2.67 -25.46
CA ALA A 415 9.35 3.83 -24.57
C ALA A 415 10.25 3.62 -23.36
N ASP A 416 10.86 2.43 -23.21
CA ASP A 416 11.80 2.08 -22.13
C ASP A 416 11.13 1.80 -20.77
N VAL A 417 9.94 1.21 -20.80
CA VAL A 417 9.22 0.65 -19.65
C VAL A 417 9.54 -0.84 -19.55
N ASP A 418 9.86 -1.34 -18.35
CA ASP A 418 10.35 -2.71 -18.18
C ASP A 418 9.26 -3.72 -17.93
N GLN A 419 8.21 -3.34 -17.21
CA GLN A 419 7.10 -4.23 -16.91
C GLN A 419 5.75 -3.58 -17.10
N VAL A 420 4.78 -4.40 -17.51
CA VAL A 420 3.36 -4.00 -17.60
C VAL A 420 2.63 -4.56 -16.39
N GLY A 421 2.02 -3.69 -15.58
CA GLY A 421 1.13 -4.07 -14.49
C GLY A 421 -0.19 -4.62 -15.02
N CYS A 422 -0.59 -5.83 -14.61
CA CYS A 422 -1.81 -6.47 -15.08
C CYS A 422 -2.44 -7.38 -14.05
N PHE A 423 -3.74 -7.67 -14.24
CA PHE A 423 -4.47 -8.54 -13.32
C PHE A 423 -4.42 -10.01 -13.71
N PHE A 424 -4.39 -10.35 -15.01
CA PHE A 424 -4.39 -11.74 -15.47
C PHE A 424 -3.59 -11.89 -16.76
N MET A 425 -3.00 -13.06 -16.91
CA MET A 425 -2.65 -13.60 -18.21
C MET A 425 -3.68 -14.65 -18.59
N VAL A 426 -4.16 -14.62 -19.82
CA VAL A 426 -5.04 -15.65 -20.39
C VAL A 426 -4.43 -16.07 -21.70
N GLU A 427 -4.25 -17.38 -21.91
CA GLU A 427 -3.77 -17.89 -23.19
C GLU A 427 -4.74 -17.61 -24.34
N ASP A 428 -4.21 -17.37 -25.54
CA ASP A 428 -4.95 -17.06 -26.76
C ASP A 428 -6.04 -18.06 -27.11
N ASP A 429 -5.89 -19.32 -26.68
CA ASP A 429 -6.78 -20.43 -27.05
C ASP A 429 -7.85 -20.74 -26.00
N VAL A 430 -7.85 -20.07 -24.86
CA VAL A 430 -8.85 -20.27 -23.81
C VAL A 430 -10.05 -19.37 -24.09
N PRO A 431 -11.25 -19.93 -24.35
CA PRO A 431 -12.44 -19.13 -24.54
C PRO A 431 -12.85 -18.51 -23.20
N VAL A 432 -12.37 -17.31 -22.94
CA VAL A 432 -12.85 -16.48 -21.83
C VAL A 432 -14.14 -15.82 -22.26
N ASP A 433 -15.18 -15.92 -21.46
CA ASP A 433 -16.38 -15.13 -21.67
C ASP A 433 -16.08 -13.67 -21.29
N TYR A 434 -15.45 -12.95 -22.22
CA TYR A 434 -15.07 -11.57 -22.05
C TYR A 434 -16.26 -10.66 -21.76
N ASP A 435 -17.43 -10.95 -22.34
CA ASP A 435 -18.62 -10.16 -22.10
C ASP A 435 -19.08 -10.29 -20.64
N ALA A 436 -19.04 -11.49 -20.08
CA ALA A 436 -19.34 -11.71 -18.67
C ALA A 436 -18.30 -11.04 -17.75
N VAL A 437 -17.03 -11.11 -18.11
CA VAL A 437 -15.96 -10.50 -17.35
C VAL A 437 -15.97 -8.98 -17.45
N ILE A 438 -16.11 -8.41 -18.63
CA ILE A 438 -16.27 -6.96 -18.86
C ILE A 438 -17.53 -6.45 -18.17
N ALA A 439 -18.63 -7.20 -18.19
CA ALA A 439 -19.88 -6.84 -17.53
C ALA A 439 -19.72 -6.80 -15.99
N ARG A 440 -18.94 -7.72 -15.43
CA ARG A 440 -18.68 -7.78 -13.99
C ARG A 440 -17.63 -6.77 -13.55
N TYR A 441 -16.65 -6.51 -14.39
CA TYR A 441 -15.55 -5.59 -14.14
C TYR A 441 -15.40 -4.64 -15.33
N PRO A 442 -16.34 -3.70 -15.53
CA PRO A 442 -16.29 -2.81 -16.67
C PRO A 442 -15.01 -1.98 -16.62
N GLY A 443 -14.12 -2.26 -17.52
CA GLY A 443 -12.79 -1.68 -17.60
C GLY A 443 -11.65 -2.59 -17.15
N MET A 444 -11.86 -3.87 -16.79
CA MET A 444 -10.87 -4.67 -16.09
C MET A 444 -10.29 -5.86 -16.82
N MET A 445 -10.46 -6.06 -18.10
CA MET A 445 -9.85 -7.25 -18.72
C MET A 445 -9.49 -7.07 -20.17
N GLN A 446 -8.21 -7.02 -20.40
CA GLN A 446 -7.63 -7.53 -21.62
C GLN A 446 -6.54 -8.54 -21.23
N PRO A 447 -6.57 -9.73 -21.83
CA PRO A 447 -5.50 -10.70 -21.67
C PRO A 447 -4.23 -10.09 -22.22
N MET A 448 -3.15 -10.34 -21.51
CA MET A 448 -1.83 -10.09 -22.05
C MET A 448 -1.44 -11.29 -22.87
N TRP A 449 -1.06 -10.99 -24.08
CA TRP A 449 -0.75 -12.01 -25.05
C TRP A 449 0.77 -12.10 -25.24
N PRO A 450 1.45 -13.09 -24.69
CA PRO A 450 2.83 -13.36 -25.05
C PRO A 450 2.98 -13.44 -26.59
N ASN A 451 1.98 -13.98 -27.25
CA ASN A 451 1.95 -14.08 -28.71
C ASN A 451 1.86 -12.71 -29.40
N ALA A 452 1.17 -11.73 -28.82
CA ALA A 452 1.16 -10.37 -29.36
C ALA A 452 2.55 -9.72 -29.33
N VAL A 453 3.36 -9.98 -28.29
CA VAL A 453 4.77 -9.52 -28.23
C VAL A 453 5.62 -10.24 -29.28
N LYS A 454 5.47 -11.56 -29.42
CA LYS A 454 6.18 -12.35 -30.45
C LYS A 454 5.82 -11.88 -31.87
N GLU A 455 4.55 -11.60 -32.12
CA GLU A 455 4.12 -11.03 -33.40
C GLU A 455 4.82 -9.71 -33.70
N GLN A 456 5.00 -8.83 -32.70
CA GLN A 456 5.70 -7.56 -32.89
C GLN A 456 7.19 -7.73 -33.16
N LEU A 457 7.81 -8.77 -32.60
CA LEU A 457 9.18 -9.17 -32.96
C LEU A 457 9.26 -9.66 -34.42
N GLU A 458 8.31 -10.49 -34.85
CA GLU A 458 8.23 -10.96 -36.25
C GLU A 458 7.98 -9.84 -37.25
N LEU A 459 7.17 -8.85 -36.86
CA LEU A 459 6.89 -7.65 -37.67
C LEU A 459 8.05 -6.64 -37.67
N GLY A 460 9.01 -6.78 -36.73
CA GLY A 460 10.14 -5.85 -36.58
C GLY A 460 9.79 -4.56 -35.85
N ASN A 461 8.64 -4.49 -35.20
CA ASN A 461 8.23 -3.38 -34.34
C ASN A 461 8.90 -3.43 -32.96
N LEU A 462 9.35 -4.61 -32.55
CA LEU A 462 10.22 -4.86 -31.40
C LEU A 462 11.49 -5.58 -31.85
N THR A 463 12.54 -5.49 -31.05
CA THR A 463 13.79 -6.24 -31.28
C THR A 463 14.10 -7.12 -30.08
N GLN A 464 14.85 -8.20 -30.30
CA GLN A 464 15.35 -9.03 -29.21
C GLN A 464 16.18 -8.20 -28.22
N GLU A 465 16.98 -7.25 -28.70
CA GLU A 465 17.78 -6.35 -27.86
C GLU A 465 16.88 -5.52 -26.91
N THR A 466 15.68 -5.13 -27.35
CA THR A 466 14.68 -4.44 -26.50
C THR A 466 14.21 -5.36 -25.39
N ILE A 467 13.86 -6.60 -25.71
CA ILE A 467 13.41 -7.60 -24.71
C ILE A 467 14.54 -7.90 -23.72
N ASP A 468 15.75 -8.21 -24.21
CA ASP A 468 16.93 -8.47 -23.37
C ASP A 468 17.21 -7.33 -22.39
N LYS A 469 17.12 -6.08 -22.86
CA LYS A 469 17.35 -4.89 -22.04
C LYS A 469 16.41 -4.83 -20.84
N HIS A 470 15.12 -5.07 -21.06
CA HIS A 470 14.13 -5.05 -19.99
C HIS A 470 14.26 -6.26 -19.05
N ALA A 471 14.45 -7.46 -19.62
CA ALA A 471 14.71 -8.66 -18.86
C ALA A 471 15.94 -8.50 -17.94
N LYS A 472 17.03 -7.90 -18.44
CA LYS A 472 18.23 -7.63 -17.64
C LYS A 472 17.96 -6.76 -16.42
N ARG A 473 17.16 -5.70 -16.54
CA ARG A 473 16.83 -4.84 -15.40
C ARG A 473 16.03 -5.57 -14.34
N VAL A 474 15.05 -6.38 -14.77
CA VAL A 474 14.25 -7.19 -13.85
C VAL A 474 15.10 -8.24 -13.14
N LEU A 475 15.97 -8.94 -13.87
CA LEU A 475 16.88 -9.93 -13.30
C LEU A 475 17.90 -9.30 -12.34
N ARG A 476 18.51 -8.16 -12.73
CA ARG A 476 19.44 -7.42 -11.87
C ARG A 476 18.81 -7.11 -10.52
N ASN A 477 17.58 -6.60 -10.54
CA ASN A 477 16.85 -6.29 -9.32
C ASN A 477 16.65 -7.53 -8.41
N LYS A 478 16.29 -8.68 -8.99
CA LYS A 478 16.17 -9.94 -8.24
C LYS A 478 17.49 -10.38 -7.60
N PHE A 479 18.61 -10.20 -8.30
CA PHE A 479 19.94 -10.52 -7.75
C PHE A 479 20.35 -9.54 -6.65
N GLU A 480 20.11 -8.24 -6.84
CA GLU A 480 20.44 -7.20 -5.87
C GLU A 480 19.62 -7.35 -4.58
N LEU A 481 18.38 -7.83 -4.66
CA LEU A 481 17.54 -8.20 -3.52
C LEU A 481 17.94 -9.51 -2.84
N GLY A 482 18.93 -10.26 -3.40
CA GLY A 482 19.37 -11.55 -2.84
C GLY A 482 18.36 -12.68 -2.97
N LEU A 483 17.38 -12.57 -3.87
CA LEU A 483 16.29 -13.55 -3.95
C LEU A 483 16.73 -14.91 -4.50
N PHE A 484 17.79 -14.96 -5.27
CA PHE A 484 18.35 -16.22 -5.74
C PHE A 484 18.96 -17.04 -4.62
N GLU A 485 19.49 -16.38 -3.60
CA GLU A 485 20.04 -16.97 -2.40
C GLU A 485 18.93 -17.34 -1.41
N ASP A 486 18.13 -16.36 -1.03
CA ASP A 486 17.12 -16.50 0.01
C ASP A 486 15.86 -15.66 -0.32
N PRO A 487 14.87 -16.25 -1.01
CA PRO A 487 13.63 -15.56 -1.36
C PRO A 487 12.51 -15.72 -0.32
N TYR A 488 12.72 -16.54 0.71
CA TYR A 488 11.68 -17.01 1.62
C TYR A 488 11.39 -16.02 2.75
N GLY A 489 10.13 -16.00 3.19
CA GLY A 489 9.75 -15.40 4.45
C GLY A 489 10.05 -16.35 5.61
N ASN A 490 10.44 -15.80 6.76
CA ASN A 490 10.77 -16.54 7.96
C ASN A 490 9.85 -16.17 9.12
N LEU A 491 9.12 -17.16 9.64
CA LEU A 491 8.13 -16.93 10.70
C LEU A 491 8.77 -16.49 12.03
N GLU A 492 9.92 -17.07 12.39
CA GLU A 492 10.59 -16.71 13.65
C GLU A 492 11.07 -15.26 13.60
N ASP A 493 11.70 -14.85 12.50
CA ASP A 493 12.16 -13.48 12.28
C ASP A 493 10.97 -12.50 12.19
N ALA A 494 9.91 -12.86 11.49
CA ALA A 494 8.72 -12.02 11.40
C ALA A 494 8.07 -11.78 12.78
N LEU A 495 7.89 -12.84 13.57
CA LEU A 495 7.33 -12.74 14.91
C LEU A 495 8.26 -11.96 15.87
N GLU A 496 9.58 -12.10 15.71
CA GLU A 496 10.54 -11.32 16.50
C GLU A 496 10.43 -9.82 16.22
N LEU A 497 10.27 -9.46 14.96
CA LEU A 497 10.20 -8.06 14.52
C LEU A 497 8.88 -7.38 14.87
N CYS A 498 7.76 -8.08 14.70
CA CYS A 498 6.45 -7.41 14.71
C CYS A 498 5.52 -7.83 15.86
N ALA A 499 5.75 -8.97 16.52
CA ALA A 499 4.84 -9.48 17.52
C ALA A 499 5.27 -9.21 18.97
N SER A 500 4.29 -8.90 19.81
CA SER A 500 4.48 -8.80 21.26
C SER A 500 4.78 -10.18 21.89
N ASP A 501 5.34 -10.16 23.08
CA ASP A 501 5.53 -11.40 23.85
C ASP A 501 4.19 -12.09 24.19
N GLU A 502 3.11 -11.32 24.31
CA GLU A 502 1.77 -11.85 24.54
C GLU A 502 1.28 -12.65 23.33
N TYR A 503 1.41 -12.08 22.12
CA TYR A 503 1.02 -12.76 20.89
C TYR A 503 1.90 -13.99 20.61
N LYS A 504 3.22 -13.87 20.79
CA LYS A 504 4.16 -15.00 20.64
C LYS A 504 3.86 -16.15 21.61
N ALA A 505 3.41 -15.84 22.82
CA ALA A 505 3.05 -16.87 23.81
C ALA A 505 1.75 -17.60 23.45
N GLN A 506 0.79 -16.91 22.91
CA GLN A 506 -0.49 -17.44 22.44
C GLN A 506 -1.09 -16.48 21.42
N ALA A 507 -1.08 -16.87 20.16
CA ALA A 507 -1.77 -16.13 19.11
C ALA A 507 -3.28 -15.98 19.43
N PHE A 508 -3.83 -14.81 19.14
CA PHE A 508 -5.24 -14.47 19.35
C PHE A 508 -5.79 -13.69 18.17
N ASP A 509 -7.11 -13.73 18.01
CA ASP A 509 -7.79 -13.00 16.95
C ASP A 509 -7.72 -11.48 17.23
N MET A 510 -7.36 -10.71 16.20
CA MET A 510 -7.28 -9.26 16.26
C MET A 510 -8.56 -8.67 15.67
N THR A 511 -9.58 -8.56 16.49
CA THR A 511 -10.91 -8.07 16.09
C THR A 511 -11.14 -6.60 16.45
N THR A 512 -10.26 -6.05 17.29
CA THR A 512 -10.34 -4.66 17.74
C THR A 512 -8.99 -3.97 17.62
N ILE A 513 -8.99 -2.63 17.60
CA ILE A 513 -7.76 -1.83 17.65
C ILE A 513 -6.92 -2.15 18.90
N GLU A 514 -7.57 -2.44 20.03
CA GLU A 514 -6.86 -2.84 21.26
C GLU A 514 -6.17 -4.20 21.09
N ASP A 515 -6.78 -5.15 20.37
CA ASP A 515 -6.13 -6.43 20.06
C ASP A 515 -4.90 -6.22 19.16
N VAL A 516 -5.00 -5.35 18.16
CA VAL A 516 -3.87 -4.96 17.31
C VAL A 516 -2.76 -4.34 18.16
N TYR A 517 -3.10 -3.39 19.04
CA TYR A 517 -2.13 -2.76 19.94
C TYR A 517 -1.41 -3.77 20.84
N ARG A 518 -2.13 -4.75 21.36
CA ARG A 518 -1.57 -5.82 22.22
C ARG A 518 -0.73 -6.83 21.42
N ALA A 519 -1.08 -7.06 20.17
CA ALA A 519 -0.37 -8.01 19.31
C ALA A 519 1.00 -7.50 18.86
N ARG A 520 1.18 -6.17 18.79
CA ARG A 520 2.39 -5.53 18.27
C ARG A 520 3.46 -5.30 19.31
N THR A 521 4.70 -5.09 18.84
CA THR A 521 5.82 -4.70 19.73
C THR A 521 5.55 -3.34 20.37
N ALA A 522 6.05 -3.17 21.60
CA ALA A 522 5.94 -1.91 22.32
C ALA A 522 6.71 -0.77 21.63
N GLU A 523 7.81 -1.09 20.95
CA GLU A 523 8.63 -0.12 20.22
C GLU A 523 7.85 0.46 19.04
N MET A 524 7.23 -0.39 18.25
CA MET A 524 6.41 0.03 17.10
C MET A 524 5.22 0.87 17.54
N ASN A 525 4.50 0.42 18.56
CA ASN A 525 3.39 1.17 19.15
C ASN A 525 3.82 2.57 19.62
N ALA A 526 5.00 2.67 20.24
CA ALA A 526 5.54 3.95 20.72
C ALA A 526 5.85 4.91 19.57
N MET A 527 6.47 4.44 18.49
CA MET A 527 6.77 5.26 17.31
C MET A 527 5.50 5.80 16.64
N GLU A 528 4.46 4.99 16.54
CA GLU A 528 3.20 5.41 15.94
C GLU A 528 2.42 6.39 16.83
N ILE A 529 2.40 6.17 18.13
CA ILE A 529 1.82 7.12 19.08
C ILE A 529 2.57 8.46 19.01
N GLN A 530 3.90 8.41 18.88
CA GLN A 530 4.72 9.61 18.69
C GLN A 530 4.32 10.32 17.39
N LEU A 531 4.25 9.62 16.26
CA LEU A 531 3.85 10.19 14.98
C LEU A 531 2.48 10.88 15.06
N GLN A 532 1.48 10.22 15.63
CA GLN A 532 0.14 10.76 15.80
C GLN A 532 0.13 11.99 16.72
N THR A 533 0.93 11.96 17.80
CA THR A 533 1.06 13.10 18.71
C THR A 533 1.67 14.31 18.01
N GLU A 534 2.77 14.13 17.30
CA GLU A 534 3.51 15.19 16.61
C GLU A 534 2.76 15.76 15.40
N SER A 535 1.89 14.97 14.79
CA SER A 535 1.07 15.39 13.64
C SER A 535 -0.26 16.05 14.02
N THR A 536 -0.64 16.04 15.30
CA THR A 536 -1.84 16.74 15.76
C THR A 536 -1.62 18.26 15.73
N VAL A 537 -2.52 18.99 15.02
CA VAL A 537 -2.38 20.44 14.83
C VAL A 537 -3.34 21.21 15.73
N LEU A 538 -2.81 22.12 16.54
CA LEU A 538 -3.60 23.04 17.34
C LEU A 538 -3.95 24.28 16.52
N LEU A 539 -5.19 24.38 16.03
CA LEU A 539 -5.65 25.51 15.22
C LEU A 539 -6.07 26.72 16.08
N LYS A 540 -6.57 26.47 17.30
CA LYS A 540 -7.07 27.50 18.21
C LYS A 540 -6.94 27.02 19.66
N ASN A 541 -6.60 27.94 20.57
CA ASN A 541 -6.67 27.69 22.01
C ASN A 541 -6.89 28.99 22.79
N ASP A 542 -8.07 29.18 23.34
CA ASP A 542 -8.44 30.31 24.20
C ASP A 542 -8.03 30.05 25.68
N ASN A 543 -6.88 29.41 25.89
CA ASN A 543 -6.31 29.00 27.18
C ASN A 543 -7.10 27.92 27.92
N ILE A 544 -7.87 27.08 27.20
CA ILE A 544 -8.55 25.93 27.79
C ILE A 544 -7.64 24.69 27.86
N LEU A 545 -6.73 24.55 26.92
CA LEU A 545 -5.72 23.49 26.90
C LEU A 545 -4.38 24.01 27.44
N PRO A 546 -3.57 23.18 28.14
CA PRO A 546 -3.85 21.78 28.49
C PRO A 546 -4.96 21.62 29.54
N LEU A 547 -5.64 20.50 29.50
CA LEU A 547 -6.66 20.13 30.48
C LEU A 547 -6.01 19.97 31.86
N LYS A 548 -6.74 20.36 32.90
CA LYS A 548 -6.31 20.17 34.29
C LYS A 548 -6.91 18.89 34.85
N ALA A 549 -6.16 18.15 35.64
CA ALA A 549 -6.57 16.85 36.19
C ALA A 549 -7.86 16.92 37.04
N GLU A 550 -8.16 18.07 37.66
CA GLU A 550 -9.37 18.28 38.46
C GLU A 550 -10.61 18.65 37.65
N GLN A 551 -10.45 18.91 36.33
CA GLN A 551 -11.60 19.30 35.51
C GLN A 551 -12.53 18.10 35.26
N LYS A 552 -13.82 18.41 35.21
CA LYS A 552 -14.86 17.50 34.78
C LYS A 552 -15.09 17.62 33.29
N VAL A 553 -15.01 16.52 32.59
CA VAL A 553 -15.08 16.46 31.14
C VAL A 553 -16.31 15.71 30.67
N TYR A 554 -17.12 16.33 29.83
CA TYR A 554 -18.15 15.64 29.07
C TYR A 554 -17.63 15.34 27.66
N VAL A 555 -17.73 14.08 27.23
CA VAL A 555 -17.27 13.65 25.91
C VAL A 555 -18.45 13.40 25.01
N ALA A 556 -18.45 14.04 23.86
CA ALA A 556 -19.46 13.91 22.81
C ALA A 556 -18.80 13.74 21.43
N GLY A 557 -19.56 13.26 20.46
CA GLY A 557 -19.03 13.10 19.11
C GLY A 557 -20.03 12.47 18.13
N THR A 558 -19.61 12.33 16.89
CA THR A 558 -20.42 11.80 15.80
C THR A 558 -20.53 10.26 15.83
N SER A 559 -19.53 9.57 16.35
CA SER A 559 -19.51 8.11 16.52
C SER A 559 -19.64 7.70 18.00
N LYS A 560 -20.47 6.70 18.28
CA LYS A 560 -20.64 6.18 19.65
C LYS A 560 -19.41 5.43 20.12
N ASP A 561 -18.77 4.70 19.22
CA ASP A 561 -17.62 3.87 19.56
C ASP A 561 -16.41 4.77 19.82
N THR A 562 -16.18 5.78 18.98
CA THR A 562 -15.19 6.83 19.22
C THR A 562 -15.39 7.53 20.56
N VAL A 563 -16.64 7.94 20.88
CA VAL A 563 -16.96 8.56 22.17
C VAL A 563 -16.71 7.62 23.35
N ALA A 564 -16.96 6.32 23.21
CA ALA A 564 -16.68 5.35 24.27
C ALA A 564 -15.17 5.20 24.51
N MET A 565 -14.39 5.10 23.44
CA MET A 565 -12.93 5.04 23.51
C MET A 565 -12.33 6.32 24.12
N ASP A 566 -12.81 7.49 23.69
CA ASP A 566 -12.39 8.78 24.25
C ASP A 566 -12.69 8.91 25.74
N LYS A 567 -13.87 8.47 26.16
CA LYS A 567 -14.24 8.45 27.60
C LYS A 567 -13.29 7.61 28.43
N GLU A 568 -12.97 6.41 27.95
CA GLU A 568 -12.04 5.52 28.62
C GLU A 568 -10.63 6.13 28.69
N ALA A 569 -10.15 6.65 27.57
CA ALA A 569 -8.83 7.25 27.48
C ALA A 569 -8.70 8.51 28.35
N ILE A 570 -9.68 9.41 28.31
CA ILE A 570 -9.67 10.66 29.10
C ILE A 570 -9.86 10.39 30.59
N ALA A 571 -10.55 9.31 30.98
CA ALA A 571 -10.75 8.95 32.40
C ALA A 571 -9.43 8.70 33.16
N ALA A 572 -8.34 8.42 32.46
CA ALA A 572 -7.01 8.31 33.04
C ALA A 572 -6.43 9.66 33.50
N TYR A 573 -6.93 10.79 32.99
CA TYR A 573 -6.37 12.14 33.20
C TYR A 573 -7.35 13.12 33.85
N ALA A 574 -8.65 12.96 33.61
CA ALA A 574 -9.68 13.87 34.08
C ALA A 574 -10.91 13.10 34.57
N THR A 575 -11.83 13.80 35.26
CA THR A 575 -13.09 13.21 35.69
C THR A 575 -14.11 13.27 34.57
N VAL A 576 -14.42 12.12 33.95
CA VAL A 576 -15.47 12.03 32.93
C VAL A 576 -16.86 12.04 33.60
N VAL A 577 -17.77 12.88 33.09
CA VAL A 577 -19.16 13.01 33.57
C VAL A 577 -20.16 12.64 32.49
N ASP A 578 -21.36 12.18 32.92
CA ASP A 578 -22.39 11.70 31.99
C ASP A 578 -23.32 12.81 31.50
N ASN A 579 -23.35 13.97 32.16
CA ASN A 579 -24.21 15.09 31.77
C ASN A 579 -23.35 16.31 31.43
N MET A 580 -23.73 16.98 30.36
CA MET A 580 -23.05 18.19 29.88
C MET A 580 -23.07 19.31 30.92
N GLU A 581 -24.15 19.46 31.64
CA GLU A 581 -24.33 20.51 32.67
C GLU A 581 -23.35 20.35 33.85
N ASP A 582 -22.93 19.11 34.13
CA ASP A 582 -21.99 18.79 35.23
C ASP A 582 -20.53 19.00 34.84
N ALA A 583 -20.24 19.21 33.55
CA ALA A 583 -18.90 19.36 33.01
C ALA A 583 -18.33 20.77 33.22
N ASP A 584 -17.00 20.85 33.31
CA ASP A 584 -16.23 22.09 33.20
C ASP A 584 -15.83 22.39 31.74
N VAL A 585 -15.70 21.33 30.93
CA VAL A 585 -15.32 21.39 29.52
C VAL A 585 -15.94 20.22 28.74
N ILE A 586 -16.29 20.47 27.50
CA ILE A 586 -16.76 19.46 26.55
C ILE A 586 -15.64 19.12 25.58
N ILE A 587 -15.33 17.83 25.41
CA ILE A 587 -14.51 17.32 24.30
C ILE A 587 -15.48 16.84 23.23
N ALA A 588 -15.46 17.50 22.08
CA ALA A 588 -16.30 17.18 20.94
C ALA A 588 -15.45 16.54 19.83
N HIS A 589 -15.56 15.23 19.65
CA HIS A 589 -14.87 14.52 18.58
C HIS A 589 -15.82 14.34 17.39
N VAL A 590 -15.52 15.02 16.29
CA VAL A 590 -16.39 15.08 15.11
C VAL A 590 -15.62 14.82 13.83
N THR A 591 -16.22 14.04 12.94
CA THR A 591 -15.68 13.67 11.63
C THR A 591 -16.26 14.53 10.51
N ALA A 592 -17.38 15.17 10.75
CA ALA A 592 -18.04 16.06 9.78
C ALA A 592 -18.86 17.13 10.49
N MET A 593 -19.04 18.26 9.80
CA MET A 593 -19.91 19.35 10.25
C MET A 593 -21.32 19.13 9.70
N ASP A 594 -22.10 18.31 10.37
CA ASP A 594 -23.49 18.00 10.05
C ASP A 594 -24.48 18.61 11.06
N ASP A 595 -25.78 18.39 10.82
CA ASP A 595 -26.86 18.88 11.69
C ASP A 595 -26.70 18.38 13.16
N ALA A 596 -26.11 17.19 13.38
CA ALA A 596 -25.92 16.64 14.72
C ALA A 596 -24.78 17.37 15.46
N THR A 597 -23.73 17.70 14.74
CA THR A 597 -22.63 18.50 15.26
C THR A 597 -23.05 19.93 15.54
N GLU A 598 -23.85 20.58 14.66
CA GLU A 598 -24.40 21.89 14.93
C GLU A 598 -25.25 21.91 16.20
N LEU A 599 -26.11 20.89 16.39
CA LEU A 599 -26.92 20.75 17.60
C LEU A 599 -26.08 20.58 18.87
N LEU A 600 -24.97 19.82 18.79
CA LEU A 600 -24.05 19.68 19.91
C LEU A 600 -23.46 21.03 20.33
N PHE A 601 -23.08 21.88 19.38
CA PHE A 601 -22.58 23.21 19.68
C PHE A 601 -23.68 24.16 20.24
N GLU A 602 -24.92 24.06 19.75
CA GLU A 602 -26.05 24.78 20.31
C GLU A 602 -26.33 24.36 21.78
N ASP A 603 -26.35 23.06 22.05
CA ASP A 603 -26.57 22.51 23.40
C ASP A 603 -25.41 22.92 24.35
N ALA A 604 -24.15 22.91 23.87
CA ALA A 604 -23.00 23.39 24.63
C ALA A 604 -23.09 24.89 24.98
N ALA A 605 -23.52 25.69 24.02
CA ALA A 605 -23.73 27.13 24.20
C ALA A 605 -24.88 27.41 25.18
N ASP A 606 -25.98 26.64 25.10
CA ASP A 606 -27.11 26.75 26.06
C ASP A 606 -26.69 26.34 27.48
N ALA A 607 -25.77 25.41 27.61
CA ALA A 607 -25.19 24.99 28.89
C ALA A 607 -24.05 25.92 29.37
N GLU A 608 -23.67 26.91 28.59
CA GLU A 608 -22.55 27.84 28.87
C GLU A 608 -21.22 27.09 29.11
N LYS A 609 -20.95 25.99 28.35
CA LYS A 609 -19.74 25.18 28.49
C LYS A 609 -18.75 25.42 27.37
N PRO A 610 -17.46 25.56 27.66
CA PRO A 610 -16.42 25.63 26.65
C PRO A 610 -16.26 24.29 25.93
N VAL A 611 -16.07 24.34 24.60
CA VAL A 611 -15.86 23.18 23.76
C VAL A 611 -14.42 23.12 23.30
N VAL A 612 -13.78 21.97 23.45
CA VAL A 612 -12.57 21.57 22.72
C VAL A 612 -13.02 20.70 21.57
N LEU A 613 -12.86 21.21 20.36
CA LEU A 613 -13.17 20.48 19.13
C LEU A 613 -11.97 19.63 18.72
N CYS A 614 -12.14 18.31 18.70
CA CYS A 614 -11.24 17.36 18.07
C CYS A 614 -11.84 17.04 16.69
N TYR A 615 -11.30 17.66 15.64
CA TYR A 615 -11.82 17.50 14.28
C TYR A 615 -11.03 16.46 13.51
N ASP A 616 -11.71 15.42 13.06
CA ASP A 616 -11.21 14.27 12.32
C ASP A 616 -11.92 14.15 10.95
N GLY A 617 -12.01 15.25 10.24
CA GLY A 617 -12.65 15.28 8.92
C GLY A 617 -11.75 14.92 7.75
N GLY A 618 -10.53 14.45 8.04
CA GLY A 618 -9.48 14.24 7.05
C GLY A 618 -8.89 15.55 6.51
N VAL A 619 -7.67 15.50 6.02
CA VAL A 619 -6.90 16.69 5.57
C VAL A 619 -7.50 17.42 4.36
N SER A 620 -8.46 16.81 3.68
CA SER A 620 -9.17 17.44 2.56
C SER A 620 -10.35 18.31 2.98
N ASN A 621 -10.76 18.25 4.24
CA ASN A 621 -11.91 18.94 4.78
C ASN A 621 -11.48 19.88 5.90
N GLU A 622 -11.77 21.16 5.75
CA GLU A 622 -11.54 22.14 6.82
C GLU A 622 -12.75 22.15 7.76
N PRO A 623 -12.54 22.32 9.09
CA PRO A 623 -13.65 22.52 10.00
C PRO A 623 -14.36 23.84 9.66
N ASP A 624 -15.69 23.81 9.74
CA ASP A 624 -16.52 25.01 9.46
C ASP A 624 -16.12 26.17 10.37
N ALA A 625 -16.16 27.39 9.81
CA ALA A 625 -15.86 28.61 10.55
C ALA A 625 -16.76 28.83 11.79
N TYR A 626 -18.00 28.34 11.76
CA TYR A 626 -18.89 28.38 12.92
C TYR A 626 -18.37 27.52 14.05
N ALA A 627 -17.95 26.26 13.77
CA ALA A 627 -17.40 25.35 14.75
C ALA A 627 -16.10 25.88 15.35
N VAL A 628 -15.19 26.39 14.50
CA VAL A 628 -13.92 26.99 14.96
C VAL A 628 -14.19 28.20 15.86
N ASN A 629 -15.11 29.07 15.49
CA ASN A 629 -15.42 30.26 16.28
C ASN A 629 -16.17 29.93 17.58
N SER A 630 -16.99 28.90 17.58
CA SER A 630 -17.77 28.45 18.74
C SER A 630 -16.96 27.60 19.72
N SER A 631 -15.77 27.12 19.34
CA SER A 631 -14.89 26.33 20.19
C SER A 631 -13.93 27.18 20.98
N ALA A 632 -13.60 26.74 22.21
CA ALA A 632 -12.55 27.32 23.05
C ALA A 632 -11.15 26.84 22.63
N ALA A 633 -11.06 25.61 22.10
CA ALA A 633 -9.87 25.12 21.42
C ALA A 633 -10.27 24.23 20.24
N VAL A 634 -9.39 24.13 19.24
CA VAL A 634 -9.56 23.29 18.06
C VAL A 634 -8.29 22.51 17.80
N LEU A 635 -8.39 21.20 17.92
CA LEU A 635 -7.40 20.23 17.51
C LEU A 635 -7.81 19.65 16.16
N PHE A 636 -6.92 19.72 15.19
CA PHE A 636 -7.09 19.05 13.90
C PHE A 636 -6.29 17.74 13.93
N LEU A 637 -7.01 16.63 13.83
CA LEU A 637 -6.43 15.30 13.79
C LEU A 637 -6.12 14.97 12.33
N THR A 638 -4.87 14.65 12.05
CA THR A 638 -4.39 14.45 10.66
C THR A 638 -4.50 13.00 10.20
N TYR A 639 -5.06 12.16 11.03
CA TYR A 639 -5.28 10.74 10.83
C TYR A 639 -6.76 10.42 11.05
N ASP A 640 -7.26 9.43 10.33
CA ASP A 640 -8.65 8.98 10.43
C ASP A 640 -8.84 8.20 11.73
N CYS A 641 -9.70 8.73 12.62
CA CYS A 641 -10.00 8.11 13.91
C CYS A 641 -11.24 7.21 13.87
N THR A 642 -11.83 6.99 12.71
CA THR A 642 -13.04 6.18 12.61
C THR A 642 -12.69 4.68 12.53
N PRO A 643 -13.31 3.84 13.37
CA PRO A 643 -13.07 2.39 13.33
C PRO A 643 -13.51 1.70 12.02
N ASP A 644 -14.34 2.38 11.23
CA ASP A 644 -15.03 1.79 10.08
C ASP A 644 -14.26 1.85 8.75
N HIS A 645 -13.13 2.57 8.70
CA HIS A 645 -12.31 2.62 7.48
C HIS A 645 -11.21 1.56 7.52
N GLY A 646 -11.41 0.47 6.79
CA GLY A 646 -10.54 -0.70 6.72
C GLY A 646 -9.08 -0.47 6.30
N SER A 647 -8.66 0.77 6.18
CA SER A 647 -7.28 1.19 5.95
C SER A 647 -6.60 1.80 7.18
N SER A 648 -7.30 1.95 8.31
CA SER A 648 -6.82 2.67 9.49
C SER A 648 -6.62 1.80 10.72
N MET A 649 -6.26 0.54 10.54
CA MET A 649 -6.06 -0.41 11.64
C MET A 649 -4.93 -0.07 12.61
N GLY A 650 -4.31 1.05 12.50
CA GLY A 650 -3.27 1.46 13.38
C GLY A 650 -3.46 2.79 14.03
N ASN A 651 -4.65 3.24 14.02
CA ASN A 651 -4.95 4.51 14.60
C ASN A 651 -5.10 4.39 16.12
N PHE A 652 -4.00 4.54 16.82
CA PHE A 652 -3.97 4.55 18.28
C PHE A 652 -4.30 5.92 18.87
N TYR A 653 -5.14 6.72 18.18
CA TYR A 653 -5.46 8.07 18.66
C TYR A 653 -6.02 8.05 20.09
N HIS A 654 -6.75 7.01 20.49
CA HIS A 654 -7.23 6.84 21.86
C HIS A 654 -6.10 6.68 22.90
N LYS A 655 -4.90 6.28 22.47
CA LYS A 655 -3.68 6.30 23.30
C LYS A 655 -2.97 7.66 23.22
N THR A 656 -3.16 8.40 22.14
CA THR A 656 -2.53 9.69 21.85
C THR A 656 -3.32 10.88 22.39
N LEU A 657 -4.63 10.89 22.20
CA LEU A 657 -5.51 12.01 22.54
C LEU A 657 -5.37 12.48 24.01
N PRO A 658 -5.25 11.58 25.02
CA PRO A 658 -5.07 12.01 26.39
C PRO A 658 -3.80 12.84 26.59
N SER A 659 -2.66 12.44 26.03
CA SER A 659 -1.41 13.18 26.15
C SER A 659 -1.49 14.52 25.43
N VAL A 660 -2.09 14.54 24.24
CA VAL A 660 -2.31 15.79 23.49
C VAL A 660 -3.20 16.77 24.26
N LEU A 661 -4.23 16.29 24.94
CA LEU A 661 -5.12 17.14 25.74
C LEU A 661 -4.48 17.63 27.05
N ALA A 662 -3.63 16.80 27.68
CA ALA A 662 -3.06 17.07 28.99
C ALA A 662 -1.68 17.75 28.95
N ASP A 663 -0.79 17.32 28.06
CA ASP A 663 0.62 17.73 28.05
C ASP A 663 0.97 18.71 26.93
N MET A 664 0.17 18.74 25.87
CA MET A 664 0.34 19.61 24.71
C MET A 664 1.79 19.79 24.22
N PRO A 665 2.48 18.75 23.77
CA PRO A 665 3.66 18.93 22.94
C PRO A 665 3.25 19.31 21.51
N VAL A 666 2.36 20.28 21.36
CA VAL A 666 1.84 20.68 20.04
C VAL A 666 2.90 21.48 19.34
N SER A 667 3.32 21.02 18.19
CA SER A 667 4.22 21.77 17.31
C SER A 667 3.55 23.05 16.84
N TYR A 668 3.82 24.14 17.54
CA TYR A 668 3.35 25.50 17.19
C TYR A 668 4.03 26.04 15.91
N THR A 669 4.88 25.26 15.26
CA THR A 669 5.90 25.78 14.34
C THR A 669 5.46 25.85 12.88
N HIS A 670 4.25 25.49 12.52
CA HIS A 670 3.92 25.29 11.10
C HIS A 670 2.80 26.16 10.50
N LEU A 671 2.34 27.18 11.23
CA LEU A 671 1.39 28.17 10.72
C LEU A 671 2.03 29.51 10.31
N THR A 672 3.31 29.53 9.92
CA THR A 672 3.94 30.74 9.33
C THR A 672 4.43 30.46 7.93
#